data_2a0b69425de41f9782bfab2872490ffd
#
_entry.id   2a0b69425de41f9782bfab2872490ffd
#
_cell.length_a   1.000
_cell.length_b   1.000
_cell.length_c   1.000
_cell.angle_alpha   90.00
_cell.angle_beta   90.00
_cell.angle_gamma   90.00
#
_symmetry.space_group_name_H-M   'P 1'
#
loop_
_entity.id
_entity.type
_entity.pdbx_description
1 polymer ?
#
loop_
_entity_poly.entity_id
_entity_poly.type
_entity_poly.pdbx_seq_one_letter_code
_entity_poly.pdbx_strand_id
1 'polypeptide(L)'
;MKRSSGTLVFLRIFVSVLAIVFAVGYYGHVRAQSGTGSVRVPLRPLAPLSSVPIPPVFGMDGILADKTAAIELGKALFWDMQAGSDDIQACASCHFNAGADSRANNEVNPGQAGGDNTFQLGVPFNSGKGTNYHYSAGSPDAGFGGYHDGDFPFRKLADINDRFSVTSDLNDVSGSQGVFATSMDKIVVDTHQDPGAVVRDANGDGSAPSDTTSSGNDEGMTHSPDGKVGPNHHIPNHNVGTGPGDGNHQNGKAGGTVPGGSVNTNSVELNTSTPDPVFSYPDPSDPTKLINTRKVTGRNTPSAVDAVFNFRNFWDGRAQNVCNGANPFGTRDKQTHLLVVDAIDGKLGPTQVNMVNSALCSQSLGPILSSTEMSADGRNFHQVGKKLLARVPLAKQLVDPADSVLGAFSKSPDNGLKTSYSALIQKAFQPEWWQFQRHICEAADGSTSITVDVANFETCPAGTTDYSLMEYNFSLFWGVAIQMYESTLVADQTPLDKYLEQQQSYTLIGDNLKNQYTIQLKPGITPYTLSIIGLNPTLDASDQDTYAFDDGQGRVMGGGVNGATIDYASGTLSVFFSDPPVSQVPIQINYSVGATPLTEGQLRGLHLFQGKAGCVVCHGGPELSNAAVGTVTGFPVERMIMEDDSARVYDTGYYHIGVRPTAEDAGLAGNDPVAGLPLSQAEILRQHVCDGGYETVIVPGRRGDGIAPAPMNCNDDVARGGFFKAPQLRNVALTAPYFHNGSQLTLEQVVEFYNRGGDFNTVAEVKYMDPDIELLGLTMQEKTDLVDFLRNGLTDPRTVAQAAPFDHPQLFTPNGHPPSSNGYPVQPDLKHPGQATNQFIEVPAVGAKGGKPLPTFLENLLGVH
;
A
#
# COMPACT_ATOMS: atom_id res chain seq x y z
N MET A 1 54.09 -9.31 -21.47
CA MET A 1 52.97 -10.07 -22.02
C MET A 1 51.67 -9.30 -21.69
N LYS A 2 51.17 -8.55 -22.67
CA LYS A 2 49.88 -7.86 -22.54
C LYS A 2 48.81 -8.83 -22.99
N ARG A 3 47.88 -9.18 -22.10
CA ARG A 3 46.58 -9.75 -22.45
C ARG A 3 45.55 -9.38 -21.38
N SER A 4 44.55 -8.77 -21.83
CA SER A 4 43.09 -8.75 -21.71
C SER A 4 42.48 -7.93 -20.59
N SER A 5 42.50 -6.61 -20.78
CA SER A 5 41.53 -5.71 -20.11
C SER A 5 40.25 -5.47 -20.94
N GLY A 6 40.16 -6.05 -22.14
CA GLY A 6 39.01 -5.88 -23.04
C GLY A 6 37.85 -6.84 -22.75
N THR A 7 38.08 -7.97 -22.07
CA THR A 7 37.09 -9.04 -21.97
C THR A 7 36.05 -8.78 -20.83
N LEU A 8 36.43 -8.05 -19.79
CA LEU A 8 35.48 -7.76 -18.67
C LEU A 8 34.55 -6.58 -19.00
N VAL A 9 35.02 -5.58 -19.74
CA VAL A 9 34.16 -4.50 -20.22
C VAL A 9 33.16 -5.02 -21.27
N PHE A 10 33.59 -5.94 -22.14
CA PHE A 10 32.70 -6.62 -23.07
C PHE A 10 31.68 -7.51 -22.35
N LEU A 11 32.04 -8.12 -21.22
CA LEU A 11 31.11 -8.97 -20.46
C LEU A 11 30.05 -8.15 -19.71
N ARG A 12 30.39 -6.96 -19.18
CA ARG A 12 29.43 -6.05 -18.52
C ARG A 12 28.49 -5.36 -19.53
N ILE A 13 29.01 -4.97 -20.69
CA ILE A 13 28.18 -4.48 -21.81
C ILE A 13 27.30 -5.61 -22.35
N PHE A 14 27.82 -6.85 -22.40
CA PHE A 14 27.05 -8.01 -22.87
C PHE A 14 25.96 -8.40 -21.89
N VAL A 15 26.17 -8.30 -20.57
CA VAL A 15 25.16 -8.57 -19.56
C VAL A 15 24.10 -7.46 -19.50
N SER A 16 24.50 -6.20 -19.66
CA SER A 16 23.54 -5.07 -19.74
C SER A 16 22.76 -5.10 -21.06
N VAL A 17 23.38 -5.45 -22.17
CA VAL A 17 22.72 -5.67 -23.46
C VAL A 17 21.90 -6.97 -23.43
N LEU A 18 22.32 -8.01 -22.70
CA LEU A 18 21.53 -9.23 -22.52
C LEU A 18 20.31 -8.98 -21.63
N ALA A 19 20.40 -8.15 -20.58
CA ALA A 19 19.23 -7.76 -19.79
C ALA A 19 18.24 -6.88 -20.60
N ILE A 20 18.75 -6.00 -21.42
CA ILE A 20 17.94 -5.23 -22.39
C ILE A 20 17.40 -6.13 -23.50
N VAL A 21 18.21 -7.09 -23.99
CA VAL A 21 17.81 -8.08 -24.98
C VAL A 21 16.88 -9.15 -24.38
N PHE A 22 16.96 -9.47 -23.08
CA PHE A 22 15.94 -10.30 -22.43
C PHE A 22 14.65 -9.51 -22.12
N ALA A 23 14.71 -8.26 -21.75
CA ALA A 23 13.52 -7.39 -21.67
C ALA A 23 12.93 -7.16 -23.09
N VAL A 24 13.78 -6.88 -24.07
CA VAL A 24 13.38 -6.74 -25.50
C VAL A 24 13.17 -8.11 -26.15
N GLY A 25 13.83 -9.17 -25.73
CA GLY A 25 13.70 -10.53 -26.27
C GLY A 25 12.48 -11.25 -25.69
N TYR A 26 12.00 -10.94 -24.49
CA TYR A 26 10.67 -11.33 -24.02
C TYR A 26 9.59 -10.60 -24.82
N TYR A 27 9.79 -9.34 -25.14
CA TYR A 27 8.99 -8.62 -26.15
C TYR A 27 9.15 -9.23 -27.57
N GLY A 28 10.29 -9.84 -27.89
CA GLY A 28 10.56 -10.49 -29.19
C GLY A 28 10.04 -11.93 -29.31
N HIS A 29 9.80 -12.66 -28.21
CA HIS A 29 9.24 -14.02 -28.28
C HIS A 29 7.74 -14.04 -28.58
N VAL A 30 7.01 -12.95 -28.33
CA VAL A 30 5.66 -12.76 -28.89
C VAL A 30 5.71 -12.55 -30.41
N ARG A 31 6.88 -12.24 -30.98
CA ARG A 31 7.10 -11.98 -32.41
C ARG A 31 7.24 -13.25 -33.30
N ALA A 32 7.34 -14.46 -32.73
CA ALA A 32 7.66 -15.66 -33.51
C ALA A 32 6.49 -16.63 -33.75
N GLN A 33 5.28 -16.30 -33.35
CA GLN A 33 4.10 -17.02 -33.83
C GLN A 33 3.33 -16.16 -34.87
N SER A 34 3.88 -16.03 -36.06
CA SER A 34 3.14 -15.56 -37.23
C SER A 34 2.23 -16.69 -37.77
N GLY A 35 1.39 -17.21 -36.89
CA GLY A 35 0.18 -17.89 -37.24
C GLY A 35 -0.95 -16.88 -37.04
N THR A 36 -1.93 -16.87 -37.92
CA THR A 36 -3.13 -16.04 -37.90
C THR A 36 -4.05 -16.29 -36.70
N GLY A 37 -3.48 -16.51 -35.53
CA GLY A 37 -4.15 -16.61 -34.23
C GLY A 37 -4.29 -15.23 -33.62
N SER A 38 -5.48 -14.83 -33.25
CA SER A 38 -5.76 -13.58 -32.54
C SER A 38 -4.94 -13.51 -31.26
N VAL A 39 -4.13 -12.45 -31.11
CA VAL A 39 -3.46 -12.12 -29.83
C VAL A 39 -4.57 -11.68 -28.86
N ARG A 40 -4.90 -12.51 -27.88
CA ARG A 40 -5.92 -12.23 -26.87
C ARG A 40 -5.28 -12.29 -25.48
N VAL A 41 -5.78 -11.48 -24.57
CA VAL A 41 -5.42 -11.59 -23.16
C VAL A 41 -5.92 -12.95 -22.63
N PRO A 42 -5.05 -13.79 -22.06
CA PRO A 42 -5.48 -15.11 -21.57
C PRO A 42 -6.36 -14.96 -20.32
N LEU A 43 -7.36 -15.85 -20.21
CA LEU A 43 -8.09 -15.99 -18.95
C LEU A 43 -7.11 -16.36 -17.84
N ARG A 44 -7.26 -15.67 -16.72
CA ARG A 44 -6.55 -16.00 -15.48
C ARG A 44 -7.57 -16.51 -14.45
N PRO A 45 -7.83 -17.81 -14.39
CA PRO A 45 -8.76 -18.39 -13.42
C PRO A 45 -8.27 -18.14 -12.00
N LEU A 46 -9.20 -18.17 -11.06
CA LEU A 46 -8.85 -18.17 -9.65
C LEU A 46 -7.99 -19.40 -9.33
N ALA A 47 -6.92 -19.19 -8.59
CA ALA A 47 -6.03 -20.24 -8.11
C ALA A 47 -5.50 -19.85 -6.72
N PRO A 48 -4.97 -20.80 -5.93
CA PRO A 48 -4.34 -20.44 -4.66
C PRO A 48 -3.20 -19.45 -4.88
N LEU A 49 -3.08 -18.44 -4.03
CA LEU A 49 -2.00 -17.47 -4.14
C LEU A 49 -0.62 -18.12 -3.95
N SER A 50 -0.56 -19.19 -3.14
CA SER A 50 0.63 -20.02 -2.97
C SER A 50 1.16 -20.63 -4.29
N SER A 51 0.33 -20.71 -5.34
CA SER A 51 0.73 -21.21 -6.67
C SER A 51 1.50 -20.15 -7.49
N VAL A 52 1.51 -18.89 -7.07
CA VAL A 52 2.19 -17.80 -7.75
C VAL A 52 3.50 -17.47 -7.04
N PRO A 53 4.65 -17.58 -7.68
CA PRO A 53 5.90 -17.16 -7.06
C PRO A 53 5.91 -15.64 -6.85
N ILE A 54 6.55 -15.19 -5.78
CA ILE A 54 6.88 -13.77 -5.61
C ILE A 54 7.62 -13.29 -6.87
N PRO A 55 7.18 -12.19 -7.51
CA PRO A 55 7.82 -11.70 -8.72
C PRO A 55 9.31 -11.46 -8.49
N PRO A 56 10.21 -12.08 -9.29
CA PRO A 56 11.63 -11.88 -9.13
C PRO A 56 12.03 -10.46 -9.49
N VAL A 57 12.85 -9.82 -8.67
CA VAL A 57 13.38 -8.50 -8.95
C VAL A 57 14.63 -8.64 -9.82
N PHE A 58 14.60 -8.08 -11.02
CA PHE A 58 15.74 -8.06 -11.93
C PHE A 58 16.56 -6.78 -11.72
N GLY A 59 17.88 -6.86 -11.84
CA GLY A 59 18.78 -5.72 -11.67
C GLY A 59 19.26 -5.50 -10.22
N MET A 60 18.96 -6.43 -9.31
CA MET A 60 19.36 -6.36 -7.90
C MET A 60 20.69 -7.06 -7.59
N ASP A 61 21.19 -7.91 -8.49
CA ASP A 61 22.35 -8.80 -8.24
C ASP A 61 23.64 -8.05 -7.84
N GLY A 62 23.83 -6.81 -8.30
CA GLY A 62 24.99 -5.98 -7.95
C GLY A 62 24.73 -5.04 -6.76
N ILE A 63 23.58 -5.14 -6.11
CA ILE A 63 23.15 -4.25 -5.04
C ILE A 63 23.03 -5.00 -3.73
N LEU A 64 22.30 -6.10 -3.74
CA LEU A 64 21.98 -6.90 -2.56
C LEU A 64 23.06 -7.98 -2.32
N ALA A 65 23.53 -8.08 -1.07
CA ALA A 65 24.47 -9.12 -0.62
C ALA A 65 23.74 -10.23 0.16
N ASP A 66 22.79 -9.87 1.03
CA ASP A 66 22.05 -10.81 1.88
C ASP A 66 20.58 -10.40 1.95
N LYS A 67 19.70 -11.22 1.38
CA LYS A 67 18.26 -10.99 1.36
C LYS A 67 17.64 -11.01 2.77
N THR A 68 18.11 -11.90 3.65
CA THR A 68 17.60 -12.01 5.02
C THR A 68 17.90 -10.73 5.81
N ALA A 69 19.12 -10.22 5.71
CA ALA A 69 19.50 -8.96 6.34
C ALA A 69 18.72 -7.76 5.76
N ALA A 70 18.39 -7.80 4.48
CA ALA A 70 17.54 -6.76 3.89
C ALA A 70 16.09 -6.82 4.41
N ILE A 71 15.54 -8.01 4.67
CA ILE A 71 14.23 -8.18 5.32
C ILE A 71 14.28 -7.65 6.77
N GLU A 72 15.34 -8.00 7.53
CA GLU A 72 15.58 -7.50 8.89
C GLU A 72 15.61 -5.95 8.92
N LEU A 73 16.37 -5.36 8.00
CA LEU A 73 16.47 -3.91 7.85
C LEU A 73 15.12 -3.29 7.44
N GLY A 74 14.43 -3.91 6.47
CA GLY A 74 13.16 -3.42 5.95
C GLY A 74 12.06 -3.40 7.00
N LYS A 75 11.92 -4.47 7.80
CA LYS A 75 10.97 -4.50 8.92
C LYS A 75 11.30 -3.44 9.96
N ALA A 76 12.58 -3.26 10.30
CA ALA A 76 13.00 -2.22 11.24
C ALA A 76 12.66 -0.82 10.71
N LEU A 77 12.94 -0.51 9.45
CA LEU A 77 12.66 0.79 8.83
C LEU A 77 11.15 1.06 8.68
N PHE A 78 10.37 0.06 8.30
CA PHE A 78 8.92 0.17 8.09
C PHE A 78 8.17 0.51 9.38
N TRP A 79 8.62 -0.04 10.52
CA TRP A 79 7.98 0.13 11.82
C TRP A 79 8.57 1.25 12.67
N ASP A 80 9.76 1.80 12.35
CA ASP A 80 10.43 2.76 13.21
C ASP A 80 9.78 4.16 13.17
N MET A 81 9.19 4.55 14.28
CA MET A 81 8.61 5.89 14.48
C MET A 81 9.63 7.03 14.28
N GLN A 82 10.94 6.73 14.44
CA GLN A 82 12.01 7.72 14.26
C GLN A 82 12.21 8.10 12.78
N ALA A 83 11.59 7.38 11.83
CA ALA A 83 11.70 7.66 10.40
C ALA A 83 11.00 8.98 10.01
N GLY A 84 9.84 9.27 10.57
CA GLY A 84 9.12 10.53 10.34
C GLY A 84 9.90 11.74 10.85
N SER A 85 9.66 12.90 10.24
CA SER A 85 10.32 14.17 10.64
C SER A 85 9.96 14.62 12.06
N ASP A 86 8.85 14.14 12.57
CA ASP A 86 8.33 14.40 13.92
C ASP A 86 8.71 13.33 14.96
N ASP A 87 9.50 12.32 14.56
CA ASP A 87 9.84 11.17 15.41
C ASP A 87 8.61 10.36 15.89
N ILE A 88 7.51 10.40 15.16
CA ILE A 88 6.24 9.74 15.47
C ILE A 88 5.75 8.88 14.30
N GLN A 89 5.82 9.39 13.08
CA GLN A 89 5.31 8.70 11.91
C GLN A 89 6.28 7.63 11.39
N ALA A 90 5.77 6.42 11.24
CA ALA A 90 6.39 5.32 10.52
C ALA A 90 5.54 4.96 9.29
N CYS A 91 6.01 4.14 8.38
CA CYS A 91 5.16 3.54 7.34
C CYS A 91 3.99 2.78 7.99
N ALA A 92 4.30 2.03 9.04
CA ALA A 92 3.31 1.30 9.84
C ALA A 92 2.23 2.20 10.44
N SER A 93 2.46 3.51 10.65
CA SER A 93 1.42 4.40 11.19
C SER A 93 0.14 4.44 10.37
N CYS A 94 0.25 4.19 9.05
CA CYS A 94 -0.88 4.09 8.13
C CYS A 94 -1.12 2.66 7.62
N HIS A 95 -0.21 1.71 7.94
CA HIS A 95 -0.24 0.34 7.43
C HIS A 95 -0.19 -0.73 8.54
N PHE A 96 -0.66 -0.41 9.76
CA PHE A 96 -0.49 -1.28 10.94
C PHE A 96 -1.53 -2.41 11.03
N ASN A 97 -2.72 -2.26 10.45
CA ASN A 97 -3.79 -3.26 10.53
C ASN A 97 -4.07 -3.88 9.16
N ALA A 98 -3.73 -5.15 8.97
CA ALA A 98 -3.82 -5.82 7.67
C ALA A 98 -3.16 -5.02 6.52
N GLY A 99 -2.11 -4.27 6.82
CA GLY A 99 -1.42 -3.42 5.86
C GLY A 99 -2.13 -2.13 5.49
N ALA A 100 -3.23 -1.78 6.18
CA ALA A 100 -4.03 -0.57 5.99
C ALA A 100 -4.19 0.20 7.31
N ASP A 101 -4.93 1.32 7.27
CA ASP A 101 -5.22 2.17 8.42
C ASP A 101 -6.62 1.89 8.96
N SER A 102 -6.74 1.61 10.25
CA SER A 102 -8.04 1.43 10.91
C SER A 102 -8.39 2.54 11.91
N ARG A 103 -7.65 3.65 11.93
CA ARG A 103 -7.96 4.82 12.76
C ARG A 103 -9.21 5.51 12.24
N ALA A 104 -9.99 6.12 13.14
CA ALA A 104 -11.24 6.80 12.80
C ALA A 104 -11.30 8.28 13.24
N ASN A 105 -10.22 8.81 13.82
CA ASN A 105 -10.17 10.19 14.28
C ASN A 105 -9.15 11.00 13.49
N ASN A 106 -9.54 12.23 13.05
CA ASN A 106 -8.73 13.12 12.22
C ASN A 106 -8.26 12.47 10.91
N GLU A 107 -9.19 11.79 10.23
CA GLU A 107 -8.92 11.05 8.97
C GLU A 107 -9.65 11.70 7.78
N VAL A 108 -10.17 12.91 7.92
CA VAL A 108 -10.88 13.62 6.87
C VAL A 108 -9.96 14.57 6.11
N ASN A 109 -9.93 14.42 4.80
CA ASN A 109 -9.33 15.38 3.85
C ASN A 109 -10.44 16.03 3.03
N PRO A 110 -10.43 17.36 2.80
CA PRO A 110 -11.52 18.06 2.11
C PRO A 110 -11.63 17.77 0.61
N GLY A 111 -10.86 16.83 0.11
CA GLY A 111 -10.86 16.42 -1.28
C GLY A 111 -9.53 16.71 -1.97
N GLN A 112 -9.35 16.07 -3.16
CA GLN A 112 -8.16 16.23 -3.97
C GLN A 112 -8.42 17.02 -5.25
N ALA A 113 -7.40 17.15 -6.01
CA ALA A 113 -7.21 17.47 -7.41
C ALA A 113 -8.17 18.44 -8.15
N GLY A 114 -9.39 18.41 -7.98
CA GLY A 114 -10.38 19.41 -8.39
C GLY A 114 -10.94 20.03 -7.13
N GLY A 115 -10.34 19.63 -6.03
CA GLY A 115 -10.81 19.75 -4.71
C GLY A 115 -10.89 21.16 -4.23
N ASP A 116 -11.92 21.36 -3.51
CA ASP A 116 -11.96 22.51 -2.68
C ASP A 116 -11.13 22.27 -1.41
N ASN A 117 -10.93 23.29 -0.61
CA ASN A 117 -10.35 23.20 0.72
C ASN A 117 -11.48 23.29 1.77
N THR A 118 -12.68 22.77 1.43
CA THR A 118 -13.88 22.90 2.23
C THR A 118 -14.28 21.56 2.80
N PHE A 119 -14.09 21.38 4.09
CA PHE A 119 -14.54 20.18 4.79
C PHE A 119 -16.08 20.17 4.84
N GLN A 120 -16.66 19.09 4.47
CA GLN A 120 -18.10 18.79 4.58
C GLN A 120 -18.39 17.90 5.79
N LEU A 121 -17.39 17.11 6.19
CA LEU A 121 -17.37 16.31 7.39
C LEU A 121 -16.37 16.90 8.38
N GLY A 122 -16.59 16.77 9.66
CA GLY A 122 -15.79 17.16 10.81
C GLY A 122 -14.58 18.06 10.59
N VAL A 123 -14.44 19.15 11.24
CA VAL A 123 -13.79 20.35 10.77
C VAL A 123 -12.46 20.68 11.42
N PRO A 124 -11.35 20.82 10.71
CA PRO A 124 -10.43 21.93 10.92
C PRO A 124 -11.03 23.24 10.41
N PHE A 125 -10.59 24.35 10.98
CA PHE A 125 -11.03 25.68 10.59
C PHE A 125 -10.63 25.93 9.14
N ASN A 126 -11.62 25.98 8.29
CA ASN A 126 -11.41 26.43 6.94
C ASN A 126 -11.96 27.84 6.80
N SER A 127 -11.22 28.71 6.19
CA SER A 127 -11.50 30.06 5.69
C SER A 127 -12.97 30.40 5.39
N GLY A 128 -13.90 30.03 6.25
CA GLY A 128 -15.25 30.55 6.30
C GLY A 128 -16.32 29.87 5.44
N LYS A 129 -16.12 28.68 4.97
CA LYS A 129 -17.12 27.94 4.17
C LYS A 129 -17.52 26.55 4.70
N GLY A 130 -16.90 26.04 5.75
CA GLY A 130 -17.29 24.78 6.37
C GLY A 130 -18.56 24.97 7.19
N THR A 131 -19.64 24.29 6.85
CA THR A 131 -20.72 24.05 7.81
C THR A 131 -20.22 23.00 8.76
N ASN A 132 -20.02 23.36 10.03
CA ASN A 132 -19.69 22.47 11.12
C ASN A 132 -20.83 21.46 11.32
N TYR A 133 -20.84 20.38 10.56
CA TYR A 133 -21.94 19.43 10.58
C TYR A 133 -22.06 18.71 11.91
N HIS A 134 -20.94 18.56 12.65
CA HIS A 134 -20.91 17.84 13.92
C HIS A 134 -20.35 18.64 15.10
N TYR A 135 -20.14 19.93 14.93
CA TYR A 135 -19.71 20.78 16.03
C TYR A 135 -20.90 21.45 16.70
N SER A 136 -21.46 20.80 17.71
CA SER A 136 -22.27 21.45 18.74
C SER A 136 -21.42 21.55 19.99
N ALA A 137 -21.06 22.76 20.40
CA ALA A 137 -20.43 22.98 21.69
C ALA A 137 -21.28 22.32 22.78
N GLY A 138 -20.79 21.27 23.42
CA GLY A 138 -21.51 20.52 24.45
C GLY A 138 -22.05 19.15 24.03
N SER A 139 -21.85 18.70 22.78
CA SER A 139 -22.08 17.30 22.43
C SER A 139 -20.95 16.45 23.02
N PRO A 140 -21.25 15.30 23.68
CA PRO A 140 -20.21 14.34 24.06
C PRO A 140 -19.43 13.76 22.87
N ASP A 141 -19.97 13.91 21.66
CA ASP A 141 -19.38 13.49 20.38
C ASP A 141 -18.62 14.62 19.66
N ALA A 142 -18.27 15.70 20.35
CA ALA A 142 -17.40 16.75 19.85
C ALA A 142 -15.92 16.27 19.75
N GLY A 143 -15.73 15.09 19.20
CA GLY A 143 -14.43 14.56 18.75
C GLY A 143 -14.09 15.18 17.41
N PHE A 144 -12.92 15.72 17.31
CA PHE A 144 -12.44 16.59 16.26
C PHE A 144 -12.03 15.78 15.05
N GLY A 145 -12.59 16.09 13.90
CA GLY A 145 -12.24 15.49 12.62
C GLY A 145 -12.53 13.98 12.56
N GLY A 146 -13.41 13.46 13.41
CA GLY A 146 -13.87 12.07 13.40
C GLY A 146 -15.15 11.91 12.60
N TYR A 147 -15.35 10.69 12.12
CA TYR A 147 -16.56 10.26 11.45
C TYR A 147 -17.61 9.80 12.46
N HIS A 148 -18.87 9.76 11.99
CA HIS A 148 -19.95 8.98 12.60
C HIS A 148 -20.35 7.86 11.62
N ASP A 149 -20.90 6.77 12.13
CA ASP A 149 -21.43 5.69 11.28
C ASP A 149 -22.48 6.20 10.27
N GLY A 150 -23.26 7.21 10.68
CA GLY A 150 -24.22 7.90 9.83
C GLY A 150 -23.63 8.76 8.70
N ASP A 151 -22.34 9.00 8.64
CA ASP A 151 -21.70 9.76 7.53
C ASP A 151 -21.58 8.90 6.27
N PHE A 152 -21.45 7.60 6.44
CA PHE A 152 -21.29 6.66 5.33
C PHE A 152 -22.61 6.06 4.85
N PRO A 153 -22.73 5.73 3.56
CA PRO A 153 -21.79 6.11 2.49
C PRO A 153 -21.80 7.63 2.27
N PHE A 154 -20.73 8.19 1.71
CA PHE A 154 -20.63 9.63 1.44
C PHE A 154 -21.70 10.12 0.47
N ARG A 155 -22.12 9.26 -0.45
CA ARG A 155 -23.27 9.50 -1.31
C ARG A 155 -24.48 8.71 -0.81
N LYS A 156 -25.53 9.41 -0.35
CA LYS A 156 -26.75 8.82 0.20
C LYS A 156 -27.91 8.96 -0.78
N LEU A 157 -28.71 7.93 -0.85
CA LEU A 157 -29.84 7.83 -1.76
C LEU A 157 -31.15 7.68 -0.96
N ALA A 158 -32.24 8.22 -1.46
CA ALA A 158 -33.60 7.98 -0.92
C ALA A 158 -34.07 6.55 -1.23
N ASP A 159 -33.72 6.05 -2.44
CA ASP A 159 -33.88 4.65 -2.85
C ASP A 159 -32.50 4.08 -3.20
N ILE A 160 -32.08 3.07 -2.47
CA ILE A 160 -30.75 2.46 -2.62
C ILE A 160 -30.52 1.84 -4.01
N ASN A 161 -31.59 1.50 -4.72
CA ASN A 161 -31.55 0.95 -6.09
C ASN A 161 -31.62 2.04 -7.17
N ASP A 162 -31.87 3.29 -6.81
CA ASP A 162 -31.89 4.41 -7.74
C ASP A 162 -30.74 5.38 -7.45
N ARG A 163 -29.65 5.26 -8.20
CA ARG A 163 -28.46 6.12 -8.09
C ARG A 163 -28.73 7.61 -8.28
N PHE A 164 -29.89 7.97 -8.84
CA PHE A 164 -30.29 9.36 -9.08
C PHE A 164 -31.13 9.94 -7.94
N SER A 165 -31.57 9.14 -6.99
CA SER A 165 -32.37 9.56 -5.82
C SER A 165 -31.53 10.18 -4.69
N VAL A 166 -30.56 11.01 -5.04
CA VAL A 166 -29.53 11.56 -4.14
C VAL A 166 -30.13 12.44 -3.07
N THR A 167 -29.84 12.15 -1.82
CA THR A 167 -30.22 12.96 -0.65
C THR A 167 -29.06 13.72 -0.03
N SER A 168 -27.84 13.20 -0.17
CA SER A 168 -26.60 13.82 0.27
C SER A 168 -25.44 13.32 -0.58
N ASP A 169 -24.47 14.19 -0.88
CA ASP A 169 -23.26 13.86 -1.63
C ASP A 169 -22.11 14.66 -1.05
N LEU A 170 -21.10 13.96 -0.50
CA LEU A 170 -19.93 14.52 0.15
C LEU A 170 -18.72 14.22 -0.70
N ASN A 171 -17.88 15.22 -0.98
CA ASN A 171 -16.66 15.05 -1.76
C ASN A 171 -15.39 14.95 -0.91
N ASP A 172 -15.53 14.98 0.42
CA ASP A 172 -14.43 14.69 1.34
C ASP A 172 -13.85 13.28 1.10
N VAL A 173 -12.64 13.08 1.57
CA VAL A 173 -11.91 11.81 1.45
C VAL A 173 -11.58 11.31 2.84
N SER A 174 -11.79 10.01 3.07
CA SER A 174 -11.23 9.31 4.22
C SER A 174 -9.80 8.92 3.90
N GLY A 175 -8.85 9.64 4.48
CA GLY A 175 -7.43 9.42 4.30
C GLY A 175 -6.76 8.90 5.56
N SER A 176 -5.44 9.07 5.66
CA SER A 176 -4.65 8.72 6.85
C SER A 176 -3.96 9.94 7.42
N GLN A 177 -3.95 10.03 8.74
CA GLN A 177 -3.28 11.10 9.46
C GLN A 177 -1.76 11.00 9.34
N GLY A 178 -1.13 12.06 8.87
CA GLY A 178 0.33 12.18 8.72
C GLY A 178 0.97 13.16 9.68
N VAL A 179 1.82 14.05 9.18
CA VAL A 179 2.59 15.02 9.97
C VAL A 179 1.90 16.38 10.06
N PHE A 180 2.36 17.23 10.98
CA PHE A 180 2.04 18.66 11.00
C PHE A 180 2.71 19.40 9.85
N ALA A 181 2.18 20.55 9.47
CA ALA A 181 2.87 21.47 8.56
C ALA A 181 4.11 22.05 9.25
N THR A 182 5.26 21.64 8.76
CA THR A 182 6.57 22.09 9.26
C THR A 182 7.56 22.23 8.10
N SER A 183 8.50 23.15 8.24
CA SER A 183 9.67 23.25 7.38
C SER A 183 10.88 22.69 8.11
N MET A 184 11.72 21.97 7.39
CA MET A 184 12.94 21.41 7.95
C MET A 184 14.01 22.50 8.09
N ASP A 185 14.59 22.60 9.29
CA ASP A 185 15.71 23.52 9.55
C ASP A 185 17.04 22.79 9.40
N LYS A 186 17.27 21.75 10.21
CA LYS A 186 18.53 20.98 10.21
C LYS A 186 18.45 19.66 10.97
N ILE A 187 19.43 18.80 10.69
CA ILE A 187 19.74 17.62 11.51
C ILE A 187 20.97 17.94 12.37
N VAL A 188 20.85 17.78 13.67
CA VAL A 188 21.96 17.85 14.64
C VAL A 188 22.33 16.44 15.06
N VAL A 189 23.58 16.04 14.88
CA VAL A 189 24.09 14.72 15.30
C VAL A 189 25.04 14.95 16.47
N ASP A 190 24.75 14.30 17.61
CA ASP A 190 25.65 14.29 18.74
C ASP A 190 26.79 13.30 18.46
N THR A 191 27.99 13.82 18.34
CA THR A 191 29.18 13.00 18.06
C THR A 191 29.83 12.46 19.35
N HIS A 192 29.20 12.61 20.52
CA HIS A 192 29.83 12.36 21.80
C HIS A 192 29.59 10.99 22.43
N GLN A 193 30.66 10.30 22.64
CA GLN A 193 30.83 9.38 23.77
C GLN A 193 31.78 9.94 24.83
N ASP A 194 32.11 11.24 24.82
CA ASP A 194 33.09 11.83 25.76
C ASP A 194 32.50 13.12 26.39
N PRO A 195 32.51 13.22 27.75
CA PRO A 195 31.98 14.41 28.42
C PRO A 195 32.91 15.60 28.19
N GLY A 196 32.72 16.33 27.13
CA GLY A 196 33.50 17.52 26.78
C GLY A 196 33.61 17.90 25.31
N ALA A 197 33.04 17.11 24.39
CA ALA A 197 33.15 17.42 22.97
C ALA A 197 31.95 18.21 22.44
N VAL A 198 32.13 18.96 21.42
CA VAL A 198 31.18 19.94 20.85
C VAL A 198 30.13 19.24 19.96
N VAL A 199 28.84 19.50 20.21
CA VAL A 199 27.75 19.12 19.29
C VAL A 199 28.03 19.78 17.93
N ARG A 200 28.18 19.00 16.87
CA ARG A 200 28.35 19.55 15.52
C ARG A 200 26.99 19.62 14.84
N ASP A 201 26.70 20.76 14.31
CA ASP A 201 25.57 20.96 13.42
C ASP A 201 25.73 20.09 12.16
N ALA A 202 24.66 19.38 11.79
CA ALA A 202 24.67 18.58 10.57
C ALA A 202 24.89 19.41 9.28
N ASN A 203 24.67 20.71 9.34
CA ASN A 203 24.92 21.64 8.25
C ASN A 203 26.32 22.25 8.23
N GLY A 204 27.18 21.87 9.21
CA GLY A 204 28.59 22.25 9.19
C GLY A 204 28.91 23.71 9.56
N ASP A 205 27.95 24.51 10.08
CA ASP A 205 28.16 25.93 10.36
C ASP A 205 28.88 26.23 11.68
N GLY A 206 29.12 25.26 12.52
CA GLY A 206 29.98 25.40 13.71
C GLY A 206 29.49 26.38 14.78
N SER A 207 28.28 26.89 14.70
CA SER A 207 27.72 27.77 15.71
C SER A 207 27.23 26.97 16.90
N ALA A 208 27.90 27.09 18.02
CA ALA A 208 27.44 26.54 19.30
C ALA A 208 26.14 27.23 19.72
N PRO A 209 25.17 26.46 20.28
CA PRO A 209 24.03 27.10 20.92
C PRO A 209 24.53 28.02 22.03
N SER A 210 24.08 29.27 22.02
CA SER A 210 24.39 30.24 23.08
C SER A 210 23.78 29.75 24.38
N ASP A 211 24.64 29.35 25.29
CA ASP A 211 24.29 28.93 26.65
C ASP A 211 23.90 30.22 27.44
N THR A 212 22.62 30.40 27.65
CA THR A 212 22.14 31.39 28.63
C THR A 212 21.90 30.67 29.96
N THR A 213 22.99 30.33 30.67
CA THR A 213 22.88 29.98 32.05
C THR A 213 22.85 31.24 32.89
N SER A 214 21.70 31.54 33.51
CA SER A 214 21.63 32.45 34.64
C SER A 214 22.13 31.73 35.88
N SER A 215 23.15 32.30 36.45
CA SER A 215 23.75 31.94 37.73
C SER A 215 22.78 32.06 38.92
N GLY A 216 22.84 31.15 39.85
CA GLY A 216 22.12 31.19 41.12
C GLY A 216 22.69 30.19 42.13
N ASN A 217 23.70 30.61 42.83
CA ASN A 217 24.25 30.29 44.18
C ASN A 217 23.93 28.94 44.85
N ASP A 218 25.00 28.29 45.12
CA ASP A 218 25.61 27.60 46.27
C ASP A 218 24.81 27.59 47.60
N GLU A 219 24.70 26.43 48.25
CA GLU A 219 25.16 26.13 49.59
C GLU A 219 25.06 24.62 49.90
N GLY A 220 26.12 24.10 50.45
CA GLY A 220 26.48 22.76 50.73
C GLY A 220 25.86 22.12 51.95
N MET A 221 26.08 20.80 52.06
CA MET A 221 26.61 20.06 53.24
C MET A 221 26.55 18.57 52.99
N THR A 222 27.68 17.95 52.85
CA THR A 222 28.40 16.91 53.60
C THR A 222 27.67 15.67 54.09
N HIS A 223 28.30 14.56 53.67
CA HIS A 223 28.60 13.25 54.34
C HIS A 223 27.50 12.25 54.74
N SER A 224 27.48 11.15 54.09
CA SER A 224 27.92 9.76 54.34
C SER A 224 27.82 9.19 55.77
N PRO A 225 27.89 7.87 56.00
CA PRO A 225 27.44 6.65 55.32
C PRO A 225 26.73 5.62 56.24
N ASP A 226 26.62 4.40 55.76
CA ASP A 226 26.30 3.13 56.44
C ASP A 226 24.83 2.69 56.34
N GLY A 227 24.45 1.62 55.71
CA GLY A 227 24.97 0.25 55.82
C GLY A 227 23.84 -0.71 56.12
N LYS A 228 23.77 -1.82 55.38
CA LYS A 228 23.12 -3.10 55.69
C LYS A 228 21.67 -3.36 55.30
N VAL A 229 21.51 -4.15 54.26
CA VAL A 229 21.23 -5.61 54.12
C VAL A 229 19.95 -6.15 54.78
N GLY A 230 19.09 -6.62 53.93
CA GLY A 230 18.36 -7.86 53.85
C GLY A 230 17.12 -8.08 54.71
N PRO A 231 16.46 -9.23 54.51
CA PRO A 231 15.56 -9.57 53.39
C PRO A 231 14.18 -10.04 53.89
N ASN A 232 13.37 -10.45 52.92
CA ASN A 232 12.31 -11.49 52.99
C ASN A 232 10.85 -11.17 53.25
N HIS A 233 10.10 -11.70 52.32
CA HIS A 233 8.84 -12.47 52.39
C HIS A 233 7.52 -11.81 52.83
N HIS A 234 6.54 -11.79 51.98
CA HIS A 234 5.49 -12.80 51.89
C HIS A 234 4.30 -12.28 51.10
N ILE A 235 3.82 -13.13 50.15
CA ILE A 235 2.46 -13.16 49.67
C ILE A 235 1.56 -13.73 50.76
N PRO A 236 0.29 -13.30 50.90
CA PRO A 236 -0.75 -14.18 50.52
C PRO A 236 -2.03 -13.56 49.89
N ASN A 237 -2.51 -14.25 48.93
CA ASN A 237 -3.87 -14.67 48.51
C ASN A 237 -5.14 -14.20 49.26
N HIS A 238 -6.18 -14.06 48.34
CA HIS A 238 -7.62 -14.26 48.56
C HIS A 238 -8.45 -13.15 49.21
N ASN A 239 -9.47 -12.62 48.55
CA ASN A 239 -10.76 -13.28 48.39
C ASN A 239 -11.77 -12.50 47.55
N VAL A 240 -12.66 -13.26 46.96
CA VAL A 240 -13.84 -12.93 46.14
C VAL A 240 -14.87 -12.07 46.92
N GLY A 241 -15.45 -11.08 46.24
CA GLY A 241 -16.65 -10.38 46.70
C GLY A 241 -17.47 -9.84 45.57
N THR A 242 -18.62 -10.42 45.36
CA THR A 242 -19.64 -10.09 44.37
C THR A 242 -20.47 -8.87 44.79
N GLY A 243 -20.79 -8.00 43.84
CA GLY A 243 -21.89 -7.04 43.94
C GLY A 243 -21.82 -5.91 42.91
N PRO A 244 -22.92 -5.51 42.29
CA PRO A 244 -22.91 -4.67 41.10
C PRO A 244 -22.93 -3.19 41.42
N GLY A 245 -22.27 -2.38 40.60
CA GLY A 245 -22.28 -0.91 40.71
C GLY A 245 -21.69 -0.25 39.48
N ASP A 246 -22.58 0.32 38.76
CA ASP A 246 -22.51 1.42 37.80
C ASP A 246 -21.19 1.81 37.19
N GLY A 247 -21.20 1.72 35.85
CA GLY A 247 -20.14 2.12 34.94
C GLY A 247 -19.81 3.61 35.04
N ASN A 248 -18.54 3.85 35.15
CA ASN A 248 -17.96 5.12 34.75
C ASN A 248 -16.73 4.77 33.90
N HIS A 249 -16.94 4.68 32.59
CA HIS A 249 -15.86 4.55 31.62
C HIS A 249 -15.08 5.86 31.59
N GLN A 250 -14.00 5.93 32.33
CA GLN A 250 -12.97 6.91 32.06
C GLN A 250 -12.04 6.36 30.97
N ASN A 251 -12.43 6.60 29.72
CA ASN A 251 -11.54 6.51 28.58
C ASN A 251 -10.60 7.73 28.58
N GLY A 252 -9.34 7.47 28.36
CA GLY A 252 -8.40 8.44 27.85
C GLY A 252 -7.54 9.12 28.91
N LYS A 253 -6.36 8.62 29.13
CA LYS A 253 -5.27 9.46 29.61
C LYS A 253 -4.95 10.47 28.51
N ALA A 254 -5.46 11.69 28.68
CA ALA A 254 -4.94 12.85 27.98
C ALA A 254 -3.48 13.07 28.43
N GLY A 255 -2.53 12.84 27.57
CA GLY A 255 -1.13 13.08 27.87
C GLY A 255 -0.31 13.17 26.60
N GLY A 256 0.05 14.37 26.21
CA GLY A 256 0.76 14.72 24.99
C GLY A 256 2.24 14.31 24.91
N THR A 257 2.63 13.17 25.42
CA THR A 257 3.95 12.59 25.23
C THR A 257 3.78 11.12 24.91
N VAL A 258 4.46 10.67 23.87
CA VAL A 258 4.61 9.25 23.58
C VAL A 258 5.11 8.57 24.86
N PRO A 259 4.39 7.56 25.42
CA PRO A 259 4.90 6.81 26.56
C PRO A 259 6.03 5.92 26.09
N GLY A 260 7.23 6.36 26.23
CA GLY A 260 8.43 5.60 25.90
C GLY A 260 9.60 6.27 26.59
N GLY A 261 10.37 5.47 27.34
CA GLY A 261 11.44 5.95 28.19
C GLY A 261 12.43 6.89 27.50
N SER A 262 13.22 7.61 28.28
CA SER A 262 14.31 8.47 27.84
C SER A 262 15.18 7.76 26.81
N VAL A 263 15.06 8.14 25.55
CA VAL A 263 15.86 7.59 24.46
C VAL A 263 17.10 8.45 24.32
N ASN A 264 18.28 7.86 24.51
CA ASN A 264 19.54 8.48 24.08
C ASN A 264 19.53 8.51 22.54
N THR A 265 19.05 9.62 21.97
CA THR A 265 19.10 9.86 20.53
C THR A 265 20.38 10.61 20.21
N ASN A 266 21.26 10.01 19.42
CA ASN A 266 22.49 10.65 18.97
C ASN A 266 22.24 11.67 17.85
N SER A 267 20.98 11.87 17.45
CA SER A 267 20.60 12.87 16.45
C SER A 267 19.24 13.48 16.77
N VAL A 268 19.06 14.74 16.42
CA VAL A 268 17.79 15.48 16.54
C VAL A 268 17.50 16.16 15.21
N GLU A 269 16.26 16.00 14.73
CA GLU A 269 15.73 16.75 13.59
C GLU A 269 15.02 18.00 14.11
N LEU A 270 15.45 19.16 13.69
CA LEU A 270 14.86 20.43 14.07
C LEU A 270 13.98 20.93 12.91
N ASN A 271 12.72 21.22 13.22
CA ASN A 271 11.73 21.69 12.27
C ASN A 271 10.98 22.90 12.83
N THR A 272 10.70 23.88 12.00
CA THR A 272 9.87 25.03 12.35
C THR A 272 8.43 24.82 11.88
N SER A 273 7.47 25.04 12.78
CA SER A 273 6.04 24.99 12.43
C SER A 273 5.70 26.10 11.43
N THR A 274 5.02 25.72 10.35
CA THR A 274 4.53 26.64 9.31
C THR A 274 3.00 26.67 9.34
N PRO A 275 2.35 27.85 9.12
CA PRO A 275 0.89 27.92 9.11
C PRO A 275 0.29 27.03 8.02
N ASP A 276 -0.73 26.25 8.38
CA ASP A 276 -1.52 25.45 7.45
C ASP A 276 -2.94 26.04 7.33
N PRO A 277 -3.34 26.58 6.19
CA PRO A 277 -4.66 27.19 6.04
C PRO A 277 -5.80 26.16 5.95
N VAL A 278 -5.48 24.88 5.79
CA VAL A 278 -6.46 23.80 5.64
C VAL A 278 -6.57 22.98 6.93
N PHE A 279 -5.45 22.49 7.44
CA PHE A 279 -5.41 21.62 8.62
C PHE A 279 -5.03 22.41 9.88
N SER A 280 -5.91 23.33 10.29
CA SER A 280 -5.67 24.15 11.47
C SER A 280 -6.93 24.78 12.06
N TYR A 281 -6.80 25.30 13.26
CA TYR A 281 -7.79 26.12 13.94
C TYR A 281 -7.19 27.47 14.36
N PRO A 282 -7.97 28.57 14.46
CA PRO A 282 -7.48 29.80 15.08
C PRO A 282 -7.03 29.53 16.52
N ASP A 283 -5.96 30.19 16.97
CA ASP A 283 -5.53 30.13 18.36
C ASP A 283 -6.57 30.85 19.25
N PRO A 284 -7.14 30.23 20.28
CA PRO A 284 -8.14 30.86 21.14
C PRO A 284 -7.57 32.04 21.93
N SER A 285 -6.27 32.14 22.10
CA SER A 285 -5.60 33.28 22.76
C SER A 285 -5.24 34.40 21.79
N ASP A 286 -5.08 34.11 20.50
CA ASP A 286 -4.75 35.06 19.45
C ASP A 286 -5.30 34.57 18.10
N PRO A 287 -6.54 34.93 17.75
CA PRO A 287 -7.19 34.44 16.52
C PRO A 287 -6.48 34.79 15.22
N THR A 288 -5.42 35.60 15.25
CA THR A 288 -4.60 35.88 14.08
C THR A 288 -3.55 34.80 13.84
N LYS A 289 -3.35 33.87 14.79
CA LYS A 289 -2.47 32.72 14.70
C LYS A 289 -3.28 31.46 14.49
N LEU A 290 -2.61 30.42 13.93
CA LEU A 290 -3.19 29.11 13.69
C LEU A 290 -2.55 28.08 14.60
N ILE A 291 -3.35 27.13 15.06
CA ILE A 291 -2.92 25.90 15.70
C ILE A 291 -3.12 24.79 14.67
N ASN A 292 -2.05 24.28 14.11
CA ASN A 292 -2.10 23.22 13.12
C ASN A 292 -2.59 21.92 13.75
N THR A 293 -3.42 21.18 13.04
CA THR A 293 -3.66 19.76 13.22
C THR A 293 -2.73 18.96 12.31
N ARG A 294 -2.68 17.64 12.47
CA ARG A 294 -1.98 16.79 11.51
C ARG A 294 -2.69 16.82 10.17
N LYS A 295 -1.92 16.86 9.10
CA LYS A 295 -2.44 16.74 7.73
C LYS A 295 -3.02 15.35 7.51
N VAL A 296 -3.94 15.23 6.57
CA VAL A 296 -4.55 13.97 6.18
C VAL A 296 -4.32 13.73 4.71
N THR A 297 -4.02 12.49 4.32
CA THR A 297 -3.79 12.14 2.92
C THR A 297 -5.06 12.31 2.08
N GLY A 298 -4.91 12.72 0.84
CA GLY A 298 -6.03 12.94 -0.07
C GLY A 298 -6.56 11.68 -0.74
N ARG A 299 -6.15 10.50 -0.30
CA ARG A 299 -6.70 9.20 -0.70
C ARG A 299 -6.60 8.23 0.46
N ASN A 300 -7.53 7.26 0.47
CA ASN A 300 -7.52 6.14 1.41
C ASN A 300 -6.25 5.30 1.23
N THR A 301 -5.71 4.79 2.34
CA THR A 301 -4.48 3.99 2.34
C THR A 301 -4.76 2.58 1.79
N PRO A 302 -4.14 2.20 0.65
CA PRO A 302 -4.25 0.83 0.15
C PRO A 302 -3.42 -0.14 1.01
N SER A 303 -3.86 -1.40 1.09
CA SER A 303 -3.12 -2.42 1.86
C SER A 303 -1.72 -2.66 1.30
N ALA A 304 -0.73 -2.79 2.20
CA ALA A 304 0.62 -3.26 1.92
C ALA A 304 0.70 -4.80 1.82
N VAL A 305 -0.29 -5.53 2.36
CA VAL A 305 -0.37 -6.99 2.25
C VAL A 305 -0.65 -7.36 0.79
N ASP A 306 0.06 -8.36 0.26
CA ASP A 306 0.03 -8.82 -1.12
C ASP A 306 0.47 -7.78 -2.18
N ALA A 307 0.87 -6.57 -1.77
CA ALA A 307 1.22 -5.48 -2.69
C ALA A 307 2.46 -5.79 -3.56
N VAL A 308 3.24 -6.79 -3.20
CA VAL A 308 4.38 -7.30 -4.01
C VAL A 308 3.96 -7.83 -5.38
N PHE A 309 2.71 -8.26 -5.53
CA PHE A 309 2.18 -8.76 -6.78
C PHE A 309 1.69 -7.64 -7.72
N ASN A 310 1.54 -6.42 -7.26
CA ASN A 310 1.11 -5.29 -8.10
C ASN A 310 2.19 -4.89 -9.10
N PHE A 311 1.79 -4.63 -10.35
CA PHE A 311 2.70 -4.13 -11.37
C PHE A 311 3.14 -2.69 -11.10
N ARG A 312 2.22 -1.84 -10.65
CA ARG A 312 2.47 -0.47 -10.16
C ARG A 312 1.72 -0.25 -8.86
N ASN A 313 2.22 0.58 -7.96
CA ASN A 313 1.60 0.91 -6.69
C ASN A 313 1.06 2.33 -6.64
N PHE A 314 0.43 2.70 -5.52
CA PHE A 314 -0.58 3.74 -5.35
C PHE A 314 -1.83 3.49 -6.20
N TRP A 315 -2.90 4.22 -5.93
CA TRP A 315 -4.17 4.09 -6.65
C TRP A 315 -4.06 4.50 -8.13
N ASP A 316 -3.24 5.51 -8.43
CA ASP A 316 -3.00 6.06 -9.76
C ASP A 316 -1.77 5.47 -10.48
N GLY A 317 -1.14 4.45 -9.90
CA GLY A 317 0.01 3.78 -10.51
C GLY A 317 1.28 4.64 -10.67
N ARG A 318 1.40 5.76 -9.94
CA ARG A 318 2.59 6.62 -10.06
C ARG A 318 3.87 5.97 -9.57
N ALA A 319 3.78 5.02 -8.61
CA ALA A 319 4.92 4.19 -8.24
C ALA A 319 5.17 3.13 -9.31
N GLN A 320 6.25 3.31 -10.07
CA GLN A 320 6.54 2.55 -11.27
C GLN A 320 7.02 1.13 -10.96
N ASN A 321 6.82 0.21 -11.93
CA ASN A 321 7.34 -1.17 -11.84
C ASN A 321 8.86 -1.24 -11.80
N VAL A 322 9.54 -0.22 -12.32
CA VAL A 322 11.00 -0.10 -12.27
C VAL A 322 11.39 0.88 -11.18
N CYS A 323 12.10 0.43 -10.16
CA CYS A 323 12.63 1.29 -9.12
C CYS A 323 14.01 1.83 -9.52
N ASN A 324 14.21 3.16 -9.38
CA ASN A 324 15.49 3.84 -9.62
C ASN A 324 16.33 4.04 -8.34
N GLY A 325 15.82 3.56 -7.19
CA GLY A 325 16.51 3.67 -5.90
C GLY A 325 16.48 5.05 -5.25
N ALA A 326 15.79 6.03 -5.81
CA ALA A 326 15.77 7.40 -5.28
C ALA A 326 14.37 8.03 -5.17
N ASN A 327 13.44 7.68 -6.07
CA ASN A 327 12.08 8.23 -6.06
C ASN A 327 11.06 7.28 -6.72
N PRO A 328 9.73 7.54 -6.61
CA PRO A 328 8.70 6.65 -7.14
C PRO A 328 8.64 6.55 -8.67
N PHE A 329 9.28 7.44 -9.40
CA PHE A 329 9.03 7.64 -10.83
C PHE A 329 9.89 6.77 -11.76
N GLY A 330 10.80 5.99 -11.21
CA GLY A 330 11.58 4.98 -11.94
C GLY A 330 12.33 5.56 -13.13
N THR A 331 12.20 4.93 -14.30
CA THR A 331 12.87 5.35 -15.55
C THR A 331 12.35 6.67 -16.13
N ARG A 332 11.27 7.25 -15.59
CA ARG A 332 10.76 8.57 -15.97
C ARG A 332 11.72 9.68 -15.51
N ASP A 333 12.37 9.51 -14.37
CA ASP A 333 13.41 10.39 -13.89
C ASP A 333 14.78 9.95 -14.42
N LYS A 334 15.16 10.55 -15.54
CA LYS A 334 16.46 10.27 -16.20
C LYS A 334 17.64 10.99 -15.58
N GLN A 335 17.39 11.95 -14.68
CA GLN A 335 18.43 12.77 -14.07
C GLN A 335 18.90 12.20 -12.73
N THR A 336 18.05 11.42 -12.07
CA THR A 336 18.39 10.77 -10.82
C THR A 336 19.50 9.74 -11.00
N HIS A 337 20.48 9.83 -10.12
CA HIS A 337 21.58 8.87 -10.02
C HIS A 337 22.01 8.72 -8.57
N LEU A 338 22.53 7.55 -8.26
CA LEU A 338 23.18 7.21 -7.01
C LEU A 338 24.70 7.22 -7.21
N LEU A 339 25.46 7.15 -6.14
CA LEU A 339 26.91 7.07 -6.22
C LEU A 339 27.36 5.64 -5.91
N VAL A 340 28.32 5.14 -6.67
CA VAL A 340 28.88 3.80 -6.47
C VAL A 340 30.41 3.87 -6.57
N VAL A 341 31.09 3.08 -5.76
CA VAL A 341 32.53 2.92 -5.84
C VAL A 341 32.85 1.89 -6.92
N ASP A 342 33.60 2.26 -7.93
CA ASP A 342 34.06 1.32 -8.94
C ASP A 342 35.00 0.30 -8.32
N ALA A 343 34.66 -1.00 -8.44
CA ALA A 343 35.39 -2.09 -7.85
C ALA A 343 36.81 -2.27 -8.44
N ILE A 344 37.14 -1.64 -9.57
CA ILE A 344 38.41 -1.79 -10.27
C ILE A 344 39.42 -0.71 -9.85
N ASP A 345 38.97 0.56 -9.85
CA ASP A 345 39.87 1.67 -9.58
C ASP A 345 39.56 2.40 -8.26
N GLY A 346 38.54 1.99 -7.53
CA GLY A 346 38.13 2.54 -6.23
C GLY A 346 37.57 3.96 -6.30
N LYS A 347 37.23 4.46 -7.48
CA LYS A 347 36.67 5.80 -7.65
C LYS A 347 35.17 5.83 -7.46
N LEU A 348 34.71 6.90 -6.85
CA LEU A 348 33.29 7.19 -6.71
C LEU A 348 32.76 7.79 -8.02
N GLY A 349 31.65 7.27 -8.51
CA GLY A 349 31.01 7.74 -9.73
C GLY A 349 29.48 7.64 -9.69
N PRO A 350 28.76 8.46 -10.46
CA PRO A 350 27.31 8.36 -10.56
C PRO A 350 26.87 7.11 -11.35
N THR A 351 25.78 6.51 -10.93
CA THR A 351 25.17 5.38 -11.62
C THR A 351 23.64 5.46 -11.56
N GLN A 352 23.00 4.95 -12.59
CA GLN A 352 21.55 4.76 -12.61
C GLN A 352 21.22 3.31 -12.21
N VAL A 353 20.23 3.18 -11.37
CA VAL A 353 19.68 1.89 -10.95
C VAL A 353 18.34 1.68 -11.62
N ASN A 354 18.10 0.47 -12.13
CA ASN A 354 16.84 0.07 -12.75
C ASN A 354 16.50 -1.35 -12.28
N MET A 355 15.71 -1.44 -11.23
CA MET A 355 15.24 -2.72 -10.69
C MET A 355 13.81 -2.97 -11.16
N VAL A 356 13.61 -4.01 -11.99
CA VAL A 356 12.29 -4.38 -12.55
C VAL A 356 11.53 -5.26 -11.55
N ASN A 357 10.21 -5.20 -11.56
CA ASN A 357 9.29 -5.80 -10.58
C ASN A 357 9.55 -5.28 -9.16
N SER A 358 9.77 -3.98 -9.05
CA SER A 358 10.11 -3.31 -7.79
C SER A 358 9.16 -2.14 -7.48
N ALA A 359 7.88 -2.33 -7.73
CA ALA A 359 6.87 -1.31 -7.46
C ALA A 359 6.76 -0.93 -5.97
N LEU A 360 7.08 -1.84 -5.06
CA LEU A 360 7.14 -1.55 -3.62
C LEU A 360 8.34 -0.65 -3.27
N CYS A 361 9.52 -0.91 -3.86
CA CYS A 361 10.67 -0.03 -3.73
C CYS A 361 10.31 1.39 -4.22
N SER A 362 9.73 1.49 -5.41
CA SER A 362 9.26 2.79 -5.95
C SER A 362 8.27 3.47 -5.00
N GLN A 363 7.30 2.72 -4.46
CA GLN A 363 6.28 3.26 -3.55
C GLN A 363 6.90 3.79 -2.26
N SER A 364 7.74 3.01 -1.60
CA SER A 364 8.30 3.36 -0.28
C SER A 364 9.17 4.62 -0.30
N LEU A 365 9.66 5.02 -1.47
CA LEU A 365 10.43 6.24 -1.67
C LEU A 365 9.59 7.53 -1.71
N GLY A 366 8.25 7.42 -1.76
CA GLY A 366 7.35 8.59 -1.79
C GLY A 366 7.04 9.14 -0.40
N PRO A 367 6.39 8.36 0.50
CA PRO A 367 5.85 8.84 1.78
C PRO A 367 6.87 9.49 2.70
N ILE A 368 8.09 8.97 2.75
CA ILE A 368 9.17 9.44 3.63
C ILE A 368 9.60 10.89 3.35
N LEU A 369 9.35 11.40 2.15
CA LEU A 369 9.59 12.78 1.75
C LEU A 369 8.30 13.58 1.53
N SER A 370 7.14 12.97 1.71
CA SER A 370 5.84 13.63 1.59
C SER A 370 5.56 14.52 2.79
N SER A 371 5.39 15.80 2.55
CA SER A 371 5.07 16.78 3.60
C SER A 371 3.66 16.63 4.18
N THR A 372 2.84 15.74 3.60
CA THR A 372 1.56 15.33 4.18
C THR A 372 1.72 14.08 5.05
N GLU A 373 2.57 13.14 4.65
CA GLU A 373 2.63 11.81 5.26
C GLU A 373 3.68 11.71 6.37
N MET A 374 4.98 11.92 6.05
CA MET A 374 6.07 11.60 6.99
C MET A 374 7.14 12.70 7.10
N SER A 375 7.06 13.80 6.35
CA SER A 375 8.17 14.74 6.20
C SER A 375 7.82 16.17 6.57
N ALA A 376 8.80 16.89 7.10
CA ALA A 376 8.84 18.34 7.01
C ALA A 376 9.17 18.77 5.56
N ASP A 377 8.72 19.96 5.15
CA ASP A 377 9.06 20.51 3.84
C ASP A 377 10.58 20.76 3.72
N GLY A 378 11.15 20.40 2.59
CA GLY A 378 12.57 20.59 2.29
C GLY A 378 13.50 19.47 2.76
N ARG A 379 12.96 18.41 3.37
CA ARG A 379 13.72 17.22 3.79
C ARG A 379 14.10 16.37 2.58
N ASN A 380 15.31 15.80 2.58
CA ASN A 380 15.78 14.85 1.58
C ASN A 380 16.25 13.51 2.19
N PHE A 381 16.52 12.51 1.35
CA PHE A 381 16.93 11.18 1.81
C PHE A 381 18.29 11.16 2.49
N HIS A 382 19.22 12.01 2.10
CA HIS A 382 20.54 12.08 2.73
C HIS A 382 20.40 12.49 4.19
N GLN A 383 19.49 13.41 4.48
CA GLN A 383 19.16 13.85 5.84
C GLN A 383 18.43 12.75 6.63
N VAL A 384 17.51 12.01 6.01
CA VAL A 384 16.90 10.81 6.63
C VAL A 384 17.98 9.81 7.02
N GLY A 385 18.91 9.52 6.12
CA GLY A 385 20.06 8.65 6.38
C GLY A 385 20.91 9.15 7.54
N LYS A 386 21.30 10.41 7.50
CA LYS A 386 22.10 11.03 8.58
C LYS A 386 21.43 10.96 9.94
N LYS A 387 20.11 11.13 9.99
CA LYS A 387 19.31 10.98 11.20
C LYS A 387 19.30 9.55 11.73
N LEU A 388 18.89 8.59 10.88
CA LEU A 388 18.64 7.21 11.32
C LEU A 388 19.92 6.43 11.59
N LEU A 389 20.99 6.65 10.82
CA LEU A 389 22.28 5.97 11.03
C LEU A 389 22.93 6.33 12.38
N ALA A 390 22.57 7.49 12.93
CA ALA A 390 23.02 7.93 14.25
C ALA A 390 22.11 7.43 15.42
N ARG A 391 21.10 6.60 15.14
CA ARG A 391 20.12 6.14 16.14
C ARG A 391 20.11 4.63 16.28
N VAL A 392 19.63 4.17 17.44
CA VAL A 392 19.30 2.77 17.65
C VAL A 392 17.98 2.47 16.94
N PRO A 393 17.90 1.43 16.08
CA PRO A 393 16.64 1.07 15.43
C PRO A 393 15.55 0.78 16.46
N LEU A 394 14.33 1.26 16.19
CA LEU A 394 13.14 1.08 17.02
C LEU A 394 13.32 1.55 18.49
N ALA A 395 14.17 2.55 18.73
CA ALA A 395 14.52 2.97 20.10
C ALA A 395 13.34 3.46 20.94
N LYS A 396 12.21 3.79 20.32
CA LYS A 396 10.96 4.22 20.98
C LYS A 396 9.95 3.08 21.18
N GLN A 397 10.26 1.87 20.74
CA GLN A 397 9.31 0.78 20.56
C GLN A 397 9.84 -0.53 21.12
N LEU A 398 8.95 -1.32 21.71
CA LEU A 398 9.25 -2.69 22.10
C LEU A 398 9.26 -3.60 20.87
N VAL A 399 10.13 -4.61 20.90
CA VAL A 399 10.12 -5.71 19.94
C VAL A 399 9.97 -7.00 20.72
N ASP A 400 8.96 -7.81 20.35
CA ASP A 400 8.76 -9.11 21.02
C ASP A 400 9.98 -10.03 20.74
N PRO A 401 10.56 -10.71 21.75
CA PRO A 401 11.64 -11.66 21.52
C PRO A 401 11.29 -12.82 20.60
N ALA A 402 10.01 -13.09 20.40
CA ALA A 402 9.50 -14.09 19.46
C ALA A 402 9.06 -13.49 18.12
N ASP A 403 9.36 -12.21 17.84
CA ASP A 403 9.15 -11.63 16.50
C ASP A 403 9.88 -12.46 15.44
N SER A 404 9.17 -12.81 14.35
CA SER A 404 9.66 -13.75 13.34
C SER A 404 10.91 -13.29 12.59
N VAL A 405 11.17 -11.97 12.57
CA VAL A 405 12.26 -11.32 11.82
C VAL A 405 13.24 -10.65 12.77
N LEU A 406 12.74 -9.84 13.70
CA LEU A 406 13.56 -8.98 14.56
C LEU A 406 13.80 -9.55 15.95
N GLY A 407 13.17 -10.67 16.34
CA GLY A 407 13.22 -11.23 17.68
C GLY A 407 14.66 -11.50 18.19
N ALA A 408 15.56 -11.94 17.32
CA ALA A 408 16.96 -12.18 17.67
C ALA A 408 17.72 -10.91 18.08
N PHE A 409 17.27 -9.75 17.62
CA PHE A 409 17.85 -8.44 17.97
C PHE A 409 17.09 -7.72 19.07
N SER A 410 15.98 -8.24 19.55
CA SER A 410 15.14 -7.58 20.56
C SER A 410 15.93 -7.24 21.83
N LYS A 411 15.74 -6.02 22.36
CA LYS A 411 16.22 -5.61 23.67
C LYS A 411 15.23 -5.86 24.79
N SER A 412 14.07 -6.45 24.51
CA SER A 412 13.04 -6.67 25.54
C SER A 412 13.63 -7.11 26.89
N PRO A 413 13.18 -6.54 28.03
CA PRO A 413 12.05 -5.63 28.18
C PRO A 413 12.32 -4.14 27.83
N ASP A 414 13.52 -3.79 27.39
CA ASP A 414 13.88 -2.46 26.95
C ASP A 414 13.49 -2.25 25.47
N ASN A 415 13.32 -0.99 25.08
CA ASN A 415 13.02 -0.61 23.70
C ASN A 415 14.24 -0.75 22.77
N GLY A 416 13.98 -0.98 21.48
CA GLY A 416 14.99 -0.98 20.43
C GLY A 416 15.64 -2.32 20.15
N LEU A 417 16.61 -2.31 19.23
CA LEU A 417 17.35 -3.48 18.79
C LEU A 417 18.80 -3.48 19.27
N LYS A 418 19.37 -4.66 19.45
CA LYS A 418 20.79 -4.91 19.77
C LYS A 418 21.71 -4.80 18.54
N THR A 419 21.34 -3.98 17.57
CA THR A 419 22.08 -3.75 16.33
C THR A 419 21.96 -2.28 15.94
N SER A 420 22.63 -1.86 14.87
CA SER A 420 22.50 -0.52 14.30
C SER A 420 22.03 -0.61 12.84
N TYR A 421 21.48 0.48 12.32
CA TYR A 421 21.15 0.57 10.89
C TYR A 421 22.37 0.37 10.01
N SER A 422 23.54 0.94 10.40
CA SER A 422 24.77 0.74 9.65
C SER A 422 25.18 -0.73 9.58
N ALA A 423 25.07 -1.48 10.67
CA ALA A 423 25.39 -2.90 10.68
C ALA A 423 24.44 -3.73 9.80
N LEU A 424 23.15 -3.42 9.81
CA LEU A 424 22.16 -4.08 8.95
C LEU A 424 22.41 -3.76 7.47
N ILE A 425 22.70 -2.49 7.12
CA ILE A 425 23.04 -2.09 5.75
C ILE A 425 24.31 -2.79 5.26
N GLN A 426 25.38 -2.83 6.08
CA GLN A 426 26.64 -3.48 5.75
C GLN A 426 26.48 -4.98 5.48
N LYS A 427 25.56 -5.63 6.19
CA LYS A 427 25.25 -7.04 5.98
C LYS A 427 24.38 -7.26 4.74
N ALA A 428 23.42 -6.36 4.48
CA ALA A 428 22.42 -6.52 3.44
C ALA A 428 22.91 -6.15 2.04
N PHE A 429 23.80 -5.17 1.92
CA PHE A 429 24.18 -4.55 0.65
C PHE A 429 25.65 -4.72 0.30
N GLN A 430 25.96 -4.73 -0.99
CA GLN A 430 27.33 -4.84 -1.49
C GLN A 430 28.13 -3.60 -1.07
N PRO A 431 29.43 -3.77 -0.71
CA PRO A 431 30.27 -2.70 -0.16
C PRO A 431 30.39 -1.47 -1.07
N GLU A 432 30.30 -1.64 -2.37
CA GLU A 432 30.42 -0.57 -3.36
C GLU A 432 29.37 0.54 -3.19
N TRP A 433 28.27 0.24 -2.53
CA TRP A 433 27.18 1.18 -2.30
C TRP A 433 27.28 1.97 -1.00
N TRP A 434 28.09 1.53 -0.03
CA TRP A 434 28.17 2.16 1.29
C TRP A 434 29.59 2.37 1.81
N GLN A 435 30.59 1.66 1.28
CA GLN A 435 31.96 1.72 1.80
C GLN A 435 32.79 2.71 0.99
N PHE A 436 32.94 3.93 1.53
CA PHE A 436 33.84 4.93 0.97
C PHE A 436 34.53 5.68 2.11
N GLN A 437 35.81 5.97 1.99
CA GLN A 437 36.61 6.58 3.07
C GLN A 437 36.51 8.10 3.12
N ARG A 438 35.91 8.72 2.11
CA ARG A 438 35.77 10.16 2.01
C ARG A 438 34.30 10.55 2.13
N HIS A 439 34.05 11.76 2.63
CA HIS A 439 32.70 12.31 2.67
C HIS A 439 32.39 13.08 1.37
N ILE A 440 31.13 13.13 1.06
CA ILE A 440 30.54 13.81 -0.09
C ILE A 440 30.00 15.14 0.41
N CYS A 441 30.43 16.25 -0.22
CA CYS A 441 29.94 17.58 0.11
C CYS A 441 28.82 17.96 -0.87
N GLU A 442 27.61 18.15 -0.36
CA GLU A 442 26.43 18.51 -1.14
C GLU A 442 26.08 19.98 -0.89
N ALA A 443 25.92 20.76 -1.98
CA ALA A 443 25.44 22.14 -1.92
C ALA A 443 23.92 22.21 -1.76
N ALA A 444 23.39 23.36 -1.39
CA ALA A 444 21.95 23.58 -1.19
C ALA A 444 21.09 23.35 -2.44
N ASP A 445 21.68 23.41 -3.62
CA ASP A 445 21.01 23.10 -4.90
C ASP A 445 21.07 21.59 -5.26
N GLY A 446 21.59 20.77 -4.36
CA GLY A 446 21.75 19.31 -4.57
C GLY A 446 22.97 18.94 -5.41
N SER A 447 23.79 19.89 -5.88
CA SER A 447 25.02 19.59 -6.61
C SER A 447 26.09 19.03 -5.67
N THR A 448 26.67 17.88 -6.07
CA THR A 448 27.78 17.25 -5.36
C THR A 448 29.08 17.57 -6.10
N SER A 449 29.97 18.31 -5.47
CA SER A 449 31.15 18.82 -6.17
C SER A 449 32.47 18.30 -5.65
N ILE A 450 32.56 17.86 -4.39
CA ILE A 450 33.84 17.60 -3.74
C ILE A 450 33.72 16.41 -2.79
N THR A 451 34.69 15.52 -2.80
CA THR A 451 34.90 14.53 -1.75
C THR A 451 36.07 14.95 -0.87
N VAL A 452 35.84 14.99 0.45
CA VAL A 452 36.83 15.35 1.46
C VAL A 452 37.25 14.15 2.29
N ASP A 453 38.53 14.08 2.65
CA ASP A 453 39.05 13.05 3.55
C ASP A 453 38.96 13.50 5.00
N VAL A 454 37.88 13.09 5.68
CA VAL A 454 37.63 13.45 7.07
C VAL A 454 38.69 12.88 8.02
N ALA A 455 39.28 11.73 7.68
CA ALA A 455 40.37 11.15 8.48
C ALA A 455 41.63 12.02 8.49
N ASN A 456 41.82 12.81 7.45
CA ASN A 456 42.93 13.81 7.34
C ASN A 456 42.49 15.21 7.72
N PHE A 457 41.38 15.35 8.48
CA PHE A 457 40.83 16.64 8.94
C PHE A 457 40.39 17.60 7.82
N GLU A 458 40.14 17.09 6.62
CA GLU A 458 39.50 17.88 5.56
C GLU A 458 38.04 18.13 5.95
N THR A 459 37.53 19.32 5.69
CA THR A 459 36.13 19.69 5.93
C THR A 459 35.48 20.12 4.63
N CYS A 460 34.17 19.89 4.53
CA CYS A 460 33.40 20.38 3.41
C CYS A 460 33.41 21.92 3.37
N PRO A 461 33.38 22.53 2.17
CA PRO A 461 33.28 23.98 1.99
C PRO A 461 32.09 24.57 2.72
N ALA A 462 32.23 25.81 3.17
CA ALA A 462 31.11 26.54 3.79
C ALA A 462 29.90 26.60 2.84
N GLY A 463 28.72 26.34 3.37
CA GLY A 463 27.48 26.29 2.59
C GLY A 463 27.17 24.96 1.94
N THR A 464 27.99 23.92 2.21
CA THR A 464 27.69 22.53 1.83
C THR A 464 27.46 21.66 3.07
N THR A 465 26.71 20.58 2.90
CA THR A 465 26.51 19.56 3.94
C THR A 465 27.36 18.34 3.62
N ASP A 466 27.99 17.76 4.65
CA ASP A 466 28.81 16.57 4.50
C ASP A 466 27.97 15.29 4.71
N TYR A 467 28.19 14.30 3.85
CA TYR A 467 27.56 12.99 3.96
C TYR A 467 28.59 11.86 3.74
N SER A 468 28.47 10.79 4.50
CA SER A 468 29.08 9.51 4.11
C SER A 468 28.37 8.93 2.89
N LEU A 469 29.01 8.00 2.17
CA LEU A 469 28.36 7.31 1.04
C LEU A 469 27.09 6.55 1.50
N MET A 470 27.09 6.01 2.72
CA MET A 470 25.94 5.32 3.28
C MET A 470 24.77 6.28 3.54
N GLU A 471 25.01 7.48 3.98
CA GLU A 471 23.97 8.53 4.13
C GLU A 471 23.48 9.00 2.78
N TYR A 472 24.38 9.21 1.82
CA TYR A 472 24.05 9.69 0.47
C TYR A 472 23.16 8.69 -0.29
N ASN A 473 23.45 7.39 -0.22
CA ASN A 473 22.69 6.34 -0.87
C ASN A 473 21.54 5.78 0.00
N PHE A 474 21.13 6.47 1.05
CA PHE A 474 20.16 5.92 2.00
C PHE A 474 18.82 5.58 1.36
N SER A 475 18.42 6.30 0.31
CA SER A 475 17.22 6.00 -0.47
C SER A 475 17.22 4.60 -1.07
N LEU A 476 18.36 4.15 -1.60
CA LEU A 476 18.50 2.80 -2.15
C LEU A 476 18.29 1.74 -1.06
N PHE A 477 18.94 1.91 0.09
CA PHE A 477 18.82 0.97 1.20
C PHE A 477 17.40 0.93 1.76
N TRP A 478 16.77 2.10 1.89
CA TRP A 478 15.38 2.25 2.29
C TRP A 478 14.43 1.51 1.33
N GLY A 479 14.47 1.85 0.04
CA GLY A 479 13.56 1.29 -0.96
C GLY A 479 13.69 -0.21 -1.12
N VAL A 480 14.94 -0.71 -1.24
CA VAL A 480 15.19 -2.15 -1.41
C VAL A 480 14.85 -2.95 -0.15
N ALA A 481 15.20 -2.45 1.02
CA ALA A 481 14.93 -3.17 2.27
C ALA A 481 13.42 -3.27 2.53
N ILE A 482 12.65 -2.20 2.33
CA ILE A 482 11.19 -2.23 2.48
C ILE A 482 10.56 -3.15 1.43
N GLN A 483 11.01 -3.11 0.16
CA GLN A 483 10.61 -4.08 -0.86
C GLN A 483 10.80 -5.53 -0.38
N MET A 484 11.96 -5.83 0.22
CA MET A 484 12.26 -7.19 0.69
C MET A 484 11.37 -7.58 1.87
N TYR A 485 11.10 -6.68 2.81
CA TYR A 485 10.20 -6.94 3.93
C TYR A 485 8.75 -7.10 3.46
N GLU A 486 8.19 -6.14 2.73
CA GLU A 486 6.80 -6.22 2.27
C GLU A 486 6.57 -7.42 1.35
N SER A 487 7.60 -7.91 0.64
CA SER A 487 7.50 -9.15 -0.15
C SER A 487 7.24 -10.41 0.70
N THR A 488 7.39 -10.33 2.03
CA THR A 488 7.05 -11.41 2.95
C THR A 488 5.58 -11.35 3.42
N LEU A 489 4.91 -10.20 3.25
CA LEU A 489 3.54 -9.98 3.72
C LEU A 489 2.53 -10.56 2.71
N VAL A 490 2.43 -11.89 2.68
CA VAL A 490 1.57 -12.62 1.74
C VAL A 490 0.48 -13.39 2.45
N ALA A 491 -0.77 -13.10 2.08
CA ALA A 491 -1.99 -13.67 2.63
C ALA A 491 -2.47 -14.87 1.79
N ASP A 492 -1.72 -15.96 1.78
CA ASP A 492 -1.94 -17.15 0.96
C ASP A 492 -2.67 -18.29 1.67
N GLN A 493 -3.29 -18.05 2.84
CA GLN A 493 -3.97 -19.07 3.64
C GLN A 493 -5.44 -18.73 3.92
N THR A 494 -6.08 -18.00 3.03
CA THR A 494 -7.51 -17.74 3.14
C THR A 494 -8.33 -19.02 3.01
N PRO A 495 -9.58 -19.08 3.47
CA PRO A 495 -10.48 -20.20 3.17
C PRO A 495 -10.63 -20.44 1.66
N LEU A 496 -10.61 -19.41 0.81
CA LEU A 496 -10.59 -19.56 -0.65
C LEU A 496 -9.34 -20.29 -1.12
N ASP A 497 -8.13 -19.89 -0.68
CA ASP A 497 -6.89 -20.56 -1.08
C ASP A 497 -6.92 -22.04 -0.73
N LYS A 498 -7.31 -22.37 0.50
CA LYS A 498 -7.46 -23.76 0.95
C LYS A 498 -8.52 -24.55 0.18
N TYR A 499 -9.61 -23.89 -0.22
CA TYR A 499 -10.64 -24.51 -1.07
C TYR A 499 -10.09 -24.84 -2.45
N LEU A 500 -9.40 -23.90 -3.08
CA LEU A 500 -8.81 -24.07 -4.41
C LEU A 500 -7.69 -25.13 -4.42
N GLU A 501 -6.90 -25.24 -3.35
CA GLU A 501 -5.87 -26.29 -3.18
C GLU A 501 -6.47 -27.70 -3.09
N GLN A 502 -7.68 -27.84 -2.57
CA GLN A 502 -8.35 -29.13 -2.38
C GLN A 502 -9.17 -29.58 -3.59
N GLN A 503 -9.37 -28.69 -4.58
CA GLN A 503 -10.17 -29.02 -5.75
C GLN A 503 -9.59 -30.17 -6.55
N GLN A 504 -10.49 -31.01 -7.03
CA GLN A 504 -10.22 -31.98 -8.09
C GLN A 504 -10.51 -31.30 -9.43
N SER A 505 -9.72 -31.61 -10.43
CA SER A 505 -9.94 -31.08 -11.77
C SER A 505 -10.01 -32.20 -12.80
N TYR A 506 -10.92 -32.07 -13.72
CA TYR A 506 -11.04 -32.92 -14.90
C TYR A 506 -10.97 -32.03 -16.15
N THR A 507 -10.13 -32.42 -17.11
CA THR A 507 -9.98 -31.69 -18.37
C THR A 507 -10.73 -32.40 -19.48
N LEU A 508 -11.73 -31.73 -20.06
CA LEU A 508 -12.44 -32.21 -21.26
C LEU A 508 -11.80 -31.57 -22.49
N ILE A 509 -11.41 -32.42 -23.43
CA ILE A 509 -10.99 -31.98 -24.77
C ILE A 509 -12.14 -32.25 -25.73
N GLY A 510 -12.65 -31.22 -26.38
CA GLY A 510 -13.69 -31.31 -27.37
C GLY A 510 -13.19 -31.96 -28.65
N ASP A 511 -14.13 -32.40 -29.50
CA ASP A 511 -13.83 -33.00 -30.83
C ASP A 511 -14.33 -32.14 -32.00
N ASN A 512 -14.78 -30.90 -31.74
CA ASN A 512 -15.39 -29.98 -32.70
C ASN A 512 -16.72 -30.48 -33.30
N LEU A 513 -17.28 -31.58 -32.82
CA LEU A 513 -18.46 -32.25 -33.44
C LEU A 513 -19.58 -32.50 -32.44
N LYS A 514 -19.24 -32.93 -31.24
CA LYS A 514 -20.20 -33.28 -30.20
C LYS A 514 -20.39 -32.15 -29.24
N ASN A 515 -21.63 -31.90 -28.89
CA ASN A 515 -22.00 -30.94 -27.83
C ASN A 515 -22.56 -31.63 -26.57
N GLN A 516 -22.71 -32.96 -26.57
CA GLN A 516 -23.20 -33.72 -25.41
C GLN A 516 -22.14 -34.69 -24.94
N TYR A 517 -21.87 -34.66 -23.62
CA TYR A 517 -20.88 -35.48 -22.93
C TYR A 517 -21.47 -36.04 -21.63
N THR A 518 -21.11 -37.30 -21.34
CA THR A 518 -21.30 -37.91 -20.02
C THR A 518 -19.91 -38.22 -19.46
N ILE A 519 -19.61 -37.62 -18.31
CA ILE A 519 -18.27 -37.61 -17.70
C ILE A 519 -18.38 -38.28 -16.35
N GLN A 520 -17.50 -39.23 -16.07
CA GLN A 520 -17.41 -39.86 -14.75
C GLN A 520 -16.34 -39.17 -13.94
N LEU A 521 -16.77 -38.40 -12.95
CA LEU A 521 -15.94 -37.76 -11.95
C LEU A 521 -15.79 -38.70 -10.73
N LYS A 522 -15.01 -38.29 -9.72
CA LYS A 522 -14.94 -39.02 -8.45
C LYS A 522 -16.30 -38.97 -7.75
N PRO A 523 -16.76 -40.08 -7.16
CA PRO A 523 -18.01 -40.10 -6.40
C PRO A 523 -17.91 -39.32 -5.09
N GLY A 524 -19.06 -38.88 -4.57
CA GLY A 524 -19.15 -38.12 -3.32
C GLY A 524 -18.82 -36.65 -3.47
N ILE A 525 -19.18 -36.05 -4.60
CA ILE A 525 -18.99 -34.60 -4.87
C ILE A 525 -19.82 -33.79 -3.87
N THR A 526 -19.19 -32.76 -3.33
CA THR A 526 -19.86 -31.83 -2.43
C THR A 526 -20.73 -30.86 -3.23
N PRO A 527 -22.00 -30.66 -2.90
CA PRO A 527 -22.89 -29.71 -3.53
C PRO A 527 -22.30 -28.28 -3.51
N TYR A 528 -22.61 -27.49 -4.52
CA TYR A 528 -22.09 -26.13 -4.78
C TYR A 528 -20.59 -26.06 -5.06
N THR A 529 -19.89 -27.18 -5.33
CA THR A 529 -18.44 -27.12 -5.60
C THR A 529 -18.08 -27.41 -7.05
N LEU A 530 -19.04 -27.84 -7.88
CA LEU A 530 -18.76 -28.12 -9.27
C LEU A 530 -18.83 -26.85 -10.10
N SER A 531 -17.76 -26.56 -10.81
CA SER A 531 -17.67 -25.49 -11.80
C SER A 531 -17.16 -26.01 -13.11
N ILE A 532 -17.76 -25.56 -14.20
CA ILE A 532 -17.25 -25.77 -15.56
C ILE A 532 -16.70 -24.44 -16.03
N ILE A 533 -15.39 -24.40 -16.26
CA ILE A 533 -14.67 -23.24 -16.77
C ILE A 533 -14.30 -23.59 -18.19
N GLY A 534 -15.06 -23.11 -19.13
CA GLY A 534 -14.86 -23.37 -20.53
C GLY A 534 -14.66 -22.05 -21.23
N LEU A 535 -13.74 -22.07 -22.14
CA LEU A 535 -13.66 -21.05 -23.15
C LEU A 535 -14.67 -21.40 -24.20
N ASN A 536 -15.52 -20.45 -24.57
CA ASN A 536 -16.37 -20.65 -25.69
C ASN A 536 -15.48 -20.96 -26.92
N PRO A 537 -15.76 -22.08 -27.57
CA PRO A 537 -15.02 -22.51 -28.74
C PRO A 537 -15.20 -21.63 -29.96
N THR A 538 -16.30 -20.93 -30.07
CA THR A 538 -16.47 -19.98 -31.17
C THR A 538 -15.60 -18.76 -30.87
N LEU A 539 -14.65 -18.53 -31.73
CA LEU A 539 -13.74 -17.38 -31.71
C LEU A 539 -14.50 -16.04 -31.96
N ASP A 540 -15.79 -16.02 -31.71
CA ASP A 540 -16.61 -14.84 -31.78
C ASP A 540 -16.39 -13.99 -30.55
N ALA A 541 -16.17 -12.77 -30.81
CA ALA A 541 -15.75 -11.77 -29.87
C ALA A 541 -16.81 -11.35 -28.84
N SER A 542 -18.05 -11.84 -28.99
CA SER A 542 -19.15 -11.58 -28.05
C SER A 542 -19.24 -12.55 -26.88
N ASP A 543 -18.28 -13.48 -26.77
CA ASP A 543 -18.35 -14.51 -25.74
C ASP A 543 -17.60 -14.14 -24.47
N GLN A 544 -18.37 -13.79 -23.48
CA GLN A 544 -17.91 -13.74 -22.10
C GLN A 544 -17.37 -15.12 -21.68
N ASP A 545 -16.33 -15.13 -20.85
CA ASP A 545 -15.83 -16.33 -20.19
C ASP A 545 -16.97 -17.00 -19.43
N THR A 546 -17.37 -18.13 -19.90
CA THR A 546 -18.57 -18.77 -19.40
C THR A 546 -18.20 -19.67 -18.25
N TYR A 547 -18.65 -19.29 -17.10
CA TYR A 547 -18.70 -20.17 -15.93
C TYR A 547 -20.07 -20.81 -15.86
N ALA A 548 -20.11 -22.12 -15.63
CA ALA A 548 -21.32 -22.81 -15.22
C ALA A 548 -21.10 -23.46 -13.86
N PHE A 549 -22.08 -23.36 -12.98
CA PHE A 549 -22.00 -23.81 -11.58
C PHE A 549 -23.17 -24.72 -11.25
N ASP A 550 -22.94 -25.65 -10.33
CA ASP A 550 -24.02 -26.47 -9.77
C ASP A 550 -24.83 -25.67 -8.72
N ASP A 551 -26.12 -25.90 -8.69
CA ASP A 551 -27.09 -25.21 -7.82
C ASP A 551 -27.27 -25.90 -6.45
N GLY A 552 -26.43 -26.88 -6.13
CA GLY A 552 -26.55 -27.71 -4.93
C GLY A 552 -27.68 -28.75 -4.97
N GLN A 553 -28.48 -28.75 -6.05
CA GLN A 553 -29.60 -29.71 -6.26
C GLN A 553 -29.37 -30.62 -7.47
N GLY A 554 -28.16 -30.63 -8.01
CA GLY A 554 -27.76 -31.49 -9.11
C GLY A 554 -27.98 -30.89 -10.50
N ARG A 555 -28.36 -29.61 -10.63
CA ARG A 555 -28.40 -28.91 -11.92
C ARG A 555 -27.16 -28.03 -12.02
N VAL A 556 -26.60 -27.95 -13.21
CA VAL A 556 -25.46 -27.06 -13.52
C VAL A 556 -25.95 -26.03 -14.53
N MET A 557 -25.80 -24.76 -14.20
CA MET A 557 -26.30 -23.61 -14.97
C MET A 557 -25.22 -22.58 -15.17
N GLY A 558 -25.23 -21.92 -16.31
CA GLY A 558 -24.30 -20.87 -16.66
C GLY A 558 -24.12 -20.69 -18.15
N GLY A 559 -23.26 -19.78 -18.56
CA GLY A 559 -22.99 -19.54 -19.96
C GLY A 559 -22.32 -20.75 -20.66
N GLY A 560 -22.54 -20.89 -21.98
CA GLY A 560 -21.97 -21.98 -22.76
C GLY A 560 -22.56 -23.36 -22.53
N VAL A 561 -23.56 -23.49 -21.64
CA VAL A 561 -24.21 -24.77 -21.30
C VAL A 561 -25.72 -24.65 -21.49
N ASN A 562 -26.28 -25.47 -22.41
CA ASN A 562 -27.74 -25.55 -22.64
C ASN A 562 -28.46 -26.42 -21.59
N GLY A 563 -27.72 -27.17 -20.78
CA GLY A 563 -28.19 -27.94 -19.64
C GLY A 563 -27.12 -28.94 -19.19
N ALA A 564 -27.00 -29.05 -17.88
CA ALA A 564 -26.17 -30.09 -17.30
C ALA A 564 -26.74 -30.56 -15.98
N THR A 565 -26.45 -31.81 -15.64
CA THR A 565 -26.84 -32.44 -14.36
C THR A 565 -25.69 -33.21 -13.76
N ILE A 566 -25.55 -33.12 -12.46
CA ILE A 566 -24.59 -33.88 -11.66
C ILE A 566 -25.29 -34.76 -10.66
N ASP A 567 -24.96 -36.03 -10.66
CA ASP A 567 -25.25 -36.93 -9.54
C ASP A 567 -24.07 -36.93 -8.58
N TYR A 568 -24.20 -36.23 -7.45
CA TYR A 568 -23.13 -36.07 -6.46
C TYR A 568 -22.64 -37.42 -5.89
N ALA A 569 -23.54 -38.36 -5.68
CA ALA A 569 -23.23 -39.66 -5.08
C ALA A 569 -22.38 -40.53 -6.00
N SER A 570 -22.72 -40.59 -7.27
CA SER A 570 -21.99 -41.40 -8.27
C SER A 570 -20.87 -40.61 -8.95
N GLY A 571 -20.90 -39.28 -8.94
CA GLY A 571 -19.97 -38.39 -9.69
C GLY A 571 -20.26 -38.36 -11.19
N THR A 572 -21.48 -38.73 -11.62
CA THR A 572 -21.86 -38.73 -13.04
C THR A 572 -22.31 -37.32 -13.45
N LEU A 573 -21.55 -36.67 -14.30
CA LEU A 573 -21.88 -35.41 -14.92
C LEU A 573 -22.37 -35.62 -16.34
N SER A 574 -23.57 -35.16 -16.64
CA SER A 574 -24.10 -35.05 -17.99
C SER A 574 -24.17 -33.60 -18.41
N VAL A 575 -23.51 -33.21 -19.49
CA VAL A 575 -23.46 -31.84 -19.95
C VAL A 575 -23.81 -31.74 -21.43
N PHE A 576 -24.63 -30.72 -21.76
CA PHE A 576 -24.98 -30.34 -23.12
C PHE A 576 -24.50 -28.90 -23.34
N PHE A 577 -23.42 -28.75 -24.08
CA PHE A 577 -22.83 -27.44 -24.41
C PHE A 577 -23.68 -26.74 -25.50
N SER A 578 -23.70 -25.44 -25.48
CA SER A 578 -24.39 -24.62 -26.50
C SER A 578 -23.78 -24.87 -27.87
N ASP A 579 -22.47 -24.97 -27.94
CA ASP A 579 -21.70 -25.28 -29.16
C ASP A 579 -20.76 -26.46 -28.92
N PRO A 580 -20.38 -27.21 -29.96
CA PRO A 580 -19.40 -28.29 -29.81
C PRO A 580 -18.06 -27.75 -29.35
N PRO A 581 -17.53 -28.21 -28.19
CA PRO A 581 -16.22 -27.80 -27.70
C PRO A 581 -15.10 -28.09 -28.70
N VAL A 582 -14.24 -27.10 -28.93
CA VAL A 582 -13.12 -27.23 -29.87
C VAL A 582 -11.95 -28.01 -29.26
N SER A 583 -11.24 -28.74 -30.09
CA SER A 583 -10.14 -29.58 -29.66
C SER A 583 -8.90 -28.81 -29.14
N GLN A 584 -8.76 -27.53 -29.52
CA GLN A 584 -7.63 -26.70 -29.16
C GLN A 584 -7.80 -26.01 -27.79
N VAL A 585 -9.00 -25.98 -27.25
CA VAL A 585 -9.29 -25.26 -26.00
C VAL A 585 -9.86 -26.24 -24.98
N PRO A 586 -9.08 -26.60 -23.94
CA PRO A 586 -9.55 -27.51 -22.90
C PRO A 586 -10.60 -26.83 -22.00
N ILE A 587 -11.66 -27.54 -21.69
CA ILE A 587 -12.65 -27.17 -20.70
C ILE A 587 -12.22 -27.76 -19.35
N GLN A 588 -12.11 -26.94 -18.32
CA GLN A 588 -11.81 -27.38 -16.95
C GLN A 588 -13.09 -27.60 -16.16
N ILE A 589 -13.20 -28.74 -15.53
CA ILE A 589 -14.31 -29.09 -14.65
C ILE A 589 -13.69 -29.29 -13.26
N ASN A 590 -13.92 -28.33 -12.36
CA ASN A 590 -13.40 -28.37 -11.00
C ASN A 590 -14.51 -28.75 -10.03
N TYR A 591 -14.17 -29.48 -8.97
CA TYR A 591 -15.12 -29.94 -7.95
C TYR A 591 -14.38 -30.36 -6.68
N SER A 592 -15.09 -30.44 -5.56
CA SER A 592 -14.54 -30.95 -4.30
C SER A 592 -15.28 -32.22 -3.85
N VAL A 593 -14.58 -33.04 -3.08
CA VAL A 593 -15.13 -34.26 -2.48
C VAL A 593 -14.90 -34.19 -0.97
N GLY A 594 -15.99 -34.31 -0.18
CA GLY A 594 -15.92 -34.22 1.27
C GLY A 594 -16.03 -32.80 1.82
N ALA A 595 -15.56 -32.56 3.04
CA ALA A 595 -15.64 -31.23 3.69
C ALA A 595 -14.84 -30.19 2.96
N THR A 596 -15.37 -28.97 2.82
CA THR A 596 -14.74 -27.82 2.20
C THR A 596 -14.42 -26.73 3.23
N PRO A 597 -13.37 -25.93 3.02
CA PRO A 597 -13.07 -24.78 3.85
C PRO A 597 -14.10 -23.63 3.76
N LEU A 598 -14.85 -23.55 2.66
CA LEU A 598 -15.92 -22.59 2.46
C LEU A 598 -17.27 -23.17 2.88
N THR A 599 -18.09 -22.35 3.52
CA THR A 599 -19.48 -22.67 3.79
C THR A 599 -20.32 -22.66 2.52
N GLU A 600 -21.51 -23.24 2.56
CA GLU A 600 -22.45 -23.23 1.43
C GLU A 600 -22.80 -21.79 0.98
N GLY A 601 -23.03 -20.85 1.90
CA GLY A 601 -23.26 -19.44 1.58
C GLY A 601 -22.06 -18.81 0.88
N GLN A 602 -20.84 -19.10 1.34
CA GLN A 602 -19.60 -18.62 0.71
C GLN A 602 -19.36 -19.23 -0.67
N LEU A 603 -19.72 -20.49 -0.89
CA LEU A 603 -19.67 -21.12 -2.21
C LEU A 603 -20.65 -20.44 -3.20
N ARG A 604 -21.89 -20.16 -2.75
CA ARG A 604 -22.83 -19.38 -3.57
C ARG A 604 -22.29 -17.95 -3.83
N GLY A 605 -21.66 -17.32 -2.83
CA GLY A 605 -21.00 -16.03 -2.99
C GLY A 605 -19.85 -16.06 -3.99
N LEU A 606 -19.02 -17.12 -3.98
CA LEU A 606 -17.98 -17.33 -4.99
C LEU A 606 -18.56 -17.51 -6.40
N HIS A 607 -19.66 -18.24 -6.55
CA HIS A 607 -20.35 -18.37 -7.84
C HIS A 607 -20.88 -17.01 -8.35
N LEU A 608 -21.41 -16.18 -7.45
CA LEU A 608 -21.83 -14.81 -7.79
C LEU A 608 -20.63 -13.94 -8.20
N PHE A 609 -19.54 -14.02 -7.47
CA PHE A 609 -18.30 -13.30 -7.75
C PHE A 609 -17.74 -13.61 -9.15
N GLN A 610 -17.79 -14.89 -9.55
CA GLN A 610 -17.30 -15.34 -10.87
C GLN A 610 -18.36 -15.21 -11.98
N GLY A 611 -19.64 -15.21 -11.63
CA GLY A 611 -20.76 -15.21 -12.57
C GLY A 611 -21.53 -13.89 -12.56
N LYS A 612 -22.80 -13.94 -12.04
CA LYS A 612 -23.78 -12.84 -12.14
C LYS A 612 -23.26 -11.47 -11.68
N ALA A 613 -22.41 -11.41 -10.65
CA ALA A 613 -21.87 -10.15 -10.18
C ALA A 613 -20.61 -9.70 -10.93
N GLY A 614 -19.98 -10.56 -11.75
CA GLY A 614 -18.90 -10.22 -12.65
C GLY A 614 -17.59 -9.72 -12.00
N CYS A 615 -17.43 -9.80 -10.67
CA CYS A 615 -16.27 -9.22 -9.96
C CYS A 615 -14.92 -9.73 -10.48
N VAL A 616 -14.89 -10.99 -10.94
CA VAL A 616 -13.68 -11.64 -11.46
C VAL A 616 -13.14 -10.96 -12.74
N VAL A 617 -13.93 -10.13 -13.42
CA VAL A 617 -13.51 -9.41 -14.65
C VAL A 617 -12.38 -8.43 -14.33
N CYS A 618 -12.47 -7.73 -13.19
CA CYS A 618 -11.43 -6.81 -12.72
C CYS A 618 -10.55 -7.43 -11.60
N HIS A 619 -11.11 -8.36 -10.82
CA HIS A 619 -10.46 -9.03 -9.71
C HIS A 619 -10.17 -10.50 -10.02
N GLY A 620 -9.61 -10.77 -11.19
CA GLY A 620 -9.25 -12.10 -11.67
C GLY A 620 -7.89 -12.59 -11.21
N GLY A 621 -7.60 -13.84 -11.57
CA GLY A 621 -6.33 -14.49 -11.28
C GLY A 621 -6.12 -14.87 -9.81
N PRO A 622 -4.99 -15.51 -9.52
CA PRO A 622 -4.62 -15.88 -8.15
C PRO A 622 -4.49 -14.68 -7.22
N GLU A 623 -4.08 -13.53 -7.75
CA GLU A 623 -3.87 -12.29 -7.00
C GLU A 623 -5.18 -11.54 -6.71
N LEU A 624 -6.30 -11.96 -7.27
CA LEU A 624 -7.59 -11.26 -7.21
C LEU A 624 -7.48 -9.79 -7.66
N SER A 625 -6.66 -9.55 -8.71
CA SER A 625 -6.46 -8.25 -9.33
C SER A 625 -5.84 -8.36 -10.72
N ASN A 626 -6.42 -7.69 -11.70
CA ASN A 626 -5.82 -7.59 -13.03
C ASN A 626 -4.64 -6.59 -13.11
N ALA A 627 -4.40 -5.81 -12.05
CA ALA A 627 -3.23 -4.93 -11.95
C ALA A 627 -1.95 -5.66 -11.51
N ALA A 628 -2.00 -6.99 -11.43
CA ALA A 628 -0.88 -7.83 -11.01
C ALA A 628 0.22 -7.94 -12.07
N VAL A 629 1.47 -8.13 -11.63
CA VAL A 629 2.63 -8.37 -12.50
C VAL A 629 2.34 -9.47 -13.53
N GLY A 630 1.71 -10.58 -13.09
CA GLY A 630 1.39 -11.70 -13.94
C GLY A 630 0.41 -11.40 -15.10
N THR A 631 -0.41 -10.36 -14.96
CA THR A 631 -1.33 -9.89 -16.01
C THR A 631 -0.66 -8.83 -16.89
N VAL A 632 -0.19 -7.75 -16.24
CA VAL A 632 0.22 -6.51 -16.92
C VAL A 632 1.51 -6.69 -17.72
N THR A 633 2.45 -7.56 -17.26
CA THR A 633 3.73 -7.76 -17.97
C THR A 633 3.53 -8.23 -19.42
N GLY A 634 2.52 -9.07 -19.69
CA GLY A 634 2.23 -9.54 -21.06
C GLY A 634 1.38 -8.58 -21.86
N PHE A 635 0.51 -7.83 -21.18
CA PHE A 635 -0.53 -7.00 -21.79
C PHE A 635 -0.67 -5.68 -21.02
N PRO A 636 0.27 -4.73 -21.19
CA PRO A 636 0.27 -3.48 -20.41
C PRO A 636 -0.88 -2.54 -20.75
N VAL A 637 -1.46 -2.70 -21.92
CA VAL A 637 -2.59 -1.91 -22.42
C VAL A 637 -3.55 -2.79 -23.21
N GLU A 638 -4.83 -2.45 -23.18
CA GLU A 638 -5.92 -3.15 -23.87
C GLU A 638 -6.87 -2.15 -24.51
N ARG A 639 -7.73 -2.62 -25.44
CA ARG A 639 -8.88 -1.88 -25.96
C ARG A 639 -10.16 -2.42 -25.34
N MET A 640 -11.04 -1.54 -24.94
CA MET A 640 -12.33 -1.87 -24.35
C MET A 640 -13.42 -1.03 -25.02
N ILE A 641 -14.62 -1.60 -25.20
CA ILE A 641 -15.82 -0.83 -25.48
C ILE A 641 -16.20 -0.16 -24.17
N MET A 642 -16.39 1.13 -24.16
CA MET A 642 -16.86 1.88 -23.00
C MET A 642 -18.39 1.89 -22.95
N GLU A 643 -18.94 2.38 -21.86
CA GLU A 643 -20.40 2.50 -21.68
C GLU A 643 -21.08 3.35 -22.76
N ASP A 644 -20.34 4.21 -23.47
CA ASP A 644 -20.84 5.00 -24.63
C ASP A 644 -20.70 4.30 -25.98
N ASP A 645 -20.49 2.99 -26.00
CA ASP A 645 -20.27 2.15 -27.19
C ASP A 645 -19.00 2.50 -28.00
N SER A 646 -18.11 3.31 -27.49
CA SER A 646 -16.86 3.66 -28.17
C SER A 646 -15.68 2.82 -27.71
N ALA A 647 -14.85 2.41 -28.65
CA ALA A 647 -13.62 1.67 -28.37
C ALA A 647 -12.50 2.62 -27.93
N ARG A 648 -11.90 2.39 -26.77
CA ARG A 648 -10.76 3.16 -26.25
C ARG A 648 -9.64 2.26 -25.78
N VAL A 649 -8.41 2.79 -25.84
CA VAL A 649 -7.25 2.12 -25.24
C VAL A 649 -7.12 2.55 -23.78
N TYR A 650 -6.77 1.63 -22.89
CA TYR A 650 -6.61 1.88 -21.48
C TYR A 650 -5.45 1.06 -20.88
N ASP A 651 -5.02 1.44 -19.71
CA ASP A 651 -3.97 0.71 -18.95
C ASP A 651 -4.58 -0.54 -18.29
N THR A 652 -4.09 -1.72 -18.59
CA THR A 652 -4.58 -2.98 -18.02
C THR A 652 -4.56 -2.95 -16.50
N GLY A 653 -5.67 -3.35 -15.87
CA GLY A 653 -5.84 -3.38 -14.42
C GLY A 653 -6.22 -2.04 -13.79
N TYR A 654 -6.54 -1.04 -14.59
CA TYR A 654 -7.07 0.25 -14.15
C TYR A 654 -8.45 0.48 -14.74
N TYR A 655 -9.40 0.90 -13.92
CA TYR A 655 -10.81 1.01 -14.32
C TYR A 655 -11.45 2.27 -13.73
N HIS A 656 -12.36 2.86 -14.47
CA HIS A 656 -13.28 3.89 -14.02
C HIS A 656 -14.62 3.25 -13.66
N ILE A 657 -14.93 3.20 -12.36
CA ILE A 657 -16.13 2.52 -11.83
C ILE A 657 -17.19 3.50 -11.30
N GLY A 658 -17.00 4.80 -11.49
CA GLY A 658 -17.98 5.83 -11.10
C GLY A 658 -18.09 6.06 -9.59
N VAL A 659 -16.97 6.00 -8.84
CA VAL A 659 -16.96 6.34 -7.41
C VAL A 659 -17.13 7.84 -7.18
N ARG A 660 -16.41 8.67 -7.95
CA ARG A 660 -16.49 10.13 -7.98
C ARG A 660 -16.36 10.65 -9.41
N PRO A 661 -16.82 11.88 -9.69
CA PRO A 661 -16.56 12.52 -10.98
C PRO A 661 -15.06 12.65 -11.28
N THR A 662 -14.67 12.42 -12.52
CA THR A 662 -13.26 12.55 -12.99
C THR A 662 -12.63 13.89 -12.66
N ALA A 663 -13.43 14.96 -12.58
CA ALA A 663 -12.95 16.30 -12.24
C ALA A 663 -12.48 16.42 -10.78
N GLU A 664 -12.91 15.55 -9.90
CA GLU A 664 -12.53 15.58 -8.47
C GLU A 664 -11.26 14.76 -8.19
N ASP A 665 -11.04 13.67 -8.91
CA ASP A 665 -9.78 12.92 -8.89
C ASP A 665 -9.46 12.36 -10.27
N ALA A 666 -8.39 12.88 -10.85
CA ALA A 666 -7.99 12.56 -12.21
C ALA A 666 -7.50 11.11 -12.41
N GLY A 667 -7.10 10.40 -11.33
CA GLY A 667 -6.51 9.07 -11.43
C GLY A 667 -5.33 9.03 -12.40
N LEU A 668 -5.35 8.11 -13.37
CA LEU A 668 -4.31 7.98 -14.41
C LEU A 668 -4.19 9.18 -15.37
N ALA A 669 -5.16 10.11 -15.38
CA ALA A 669 -5.03 11.32 -16.19
C ALA A 669 -4.04 12.35 -15.61
N GLY A 670 -3.54 12.12 -14.40
CA GLY A 670 -2.44 12.91 -13.83
C GLY A 670 -1.13 12.74 -14.58
N ASN A 671 -0.19 13.64 -14.29
CA ASN A 671 1.19 13.57 -14.79
C ASN A 671 2.16 13.39 -13.61
N ASP A 672 3.32 12.78 -13.87
CA ASP A 672 4.38 12.76 -12.87
C ASP A 672 4.99 14.16 -12.68
N PRO A 673 5.36 14.53 -11.45
CA PRO A 673 5.84 15.88 -11.16
C PRO A 673 7.29 16.13 -11.59
N VAL A 674 8.04 15.09 -11.98
CA VAL A 674 9.46 15.19 -12.29
C VAL A 674 9.68 15.47 -13.77
N ALA A 675 9.10 14.63 -14.64
CA ALA A 675 9.24 14.74 -16.09
C ALA A 675 8.00 15.33 -16.77
N GLY A 676 6.90 15.50 -16.03
CA GLY A 676 5.62 15.95 -16.58
C GLY A 676 4.96 14.95 -17.52
N LEU A 677 5.39 13.67 -17.51
CA LEU A 677 4.87 12.62 -18.38
C LEU A 677 3.51 12.11 -17.85
N PRO A 678 2.58 11.71 -18.72
CA PRO A 678 1.33 11.11 -18.30
C PRO A 678 1.54 9.89 -17.40
N LEU A 679 0.72 9.70 -16.37
CA LEU A 679 0.75 8.47 -15.57
C LEU A 679 0.30 7.26 -16.38
N SER A 680 -0.63 7.43 -17.32
CA SER A 680 -1.13 6.38 -18.21
C SER A 680 -0.05 5.88 -19.19
N GLN A 681 0.16 4.57 -19.19
CA GLN A 681 1.05 3.88 -20.14
C GLN A 681 0.47 3.92 -21.57
N ALA A 682 -0.85 3.80 -21.70
CA ALA A 682 -1.53 3.89 -22.99
C ALA A 682 -1.31 5.25 -23.65
N GLU A 683 -1.37 6.32 -22.86
CA GLU A 683 -1.13 7.67 -23.37
C GLU A 683 0.34 7.89 -23.76
N ILE A 684 1.29 7.36 -22.98
CA ILE A 684 2.72 7.40 -23.36
C ILE A 684 2.95 6.68 -24.68
N LEU A 685 2.38 5.49 -24.86
CA LEU A 685 2.50 4.73 -26.10
C LEU A 685 1.87 5.47 -27.28
N ARG A 686 0.70 6.07 -27.10
CA ARG A 686 0.06 6.88 -28.14
C ARG A 686 0.92 8.07 -28.55
N GLN A 687 1.47 8.81 -27.59
CA GLN A 687 2.39 9.94 -27.85
C GLN A 687 3.63 9.46 -28.61
N HIS A 688 4.24 8.36 -28.20
CA HIS A 688 5.40 7.80 -28.90
C HIS A 688 5.10 7.46 -30.36
N VAL A 689 3.93 6.88 -30.65
CA VAL A 689 3.48 6.62 -32.03
C VAL A 689 3.26 7.91 -32.80
N CYS A 690 2.69 8.95 -32.17
CA CYS A 690 2.49 10.27 -32.79
C CYS A 690 3.80 10.97 -33.15
N ASP A 691 4.83 10.78 -32.34
CA ASP A 691 6.16 11.36 -32.56
C ASP A 691 7.00 10.58 -33.59
N GLY A 692 6.39 9.60 -34.27
CA GLY A 692 7.06 8.83 -35.32
C GLY A 692 7.86 7.63 -34.82
N GLY A 693 7.56 7.10 -33.64
CA GLY A 693 8.13 5.83 -33.16
C GLY A 693 7.85 4.68 -34.13
N TYR A 694 8.88 3.92 -34.46
CA TYR A 694 8.82 2.90 -35.52
C TYR A 694 8.28 1.53 -35.07
N GLU A 695 8.01 1.35 -33.78
CA GLU A 695 7.49 0.09 -33.28
C GLU A 695 5.97 0.01 -33.41
N THR A 696 5.50 -0.98 -34.17
CA THR A 696 4.07 -1.29 -34.21
C THR A 696 3.69 -2.04 -32.93
N VAL A 697 3.06 -1.34 -32.00
CA VAL A 697 2.49 -1.95 -30.80
C VAL A 697 1.10 -2.46 -31.12
N ILE A 698 0.91 -3.77 -31.08
CA ILE A 698 -0.42 -4.38 -31.23
C ILE A 698 -1.12 -4.32 -29.87
N VAL A 699 -2.23 -3.62 -29.80
CA VAL A 699 -3.08 -3.52 -28.62
C VAL A 699 -4.18 -4.57 -28.73
N PRO A 700 -4.24 -5.55 -27.80
CA PRO A 700 -5.31 -6.54 -27.81
C PRO A 700 -6.66 -5.90 -27.43
N GLY A 701 -7.75 -6.49 -27.88
CA GLY A 701 -9.06 -6.20 -27.31
C GLY A 701 -9.20 -6.83 -25.93
N ARG A 702 -9.91 -6.16 -25.03
CA ARG A 702 -10.35 -6.76 -23.78
C ARG A 702 -11.18 -8.01 -24.10
N ARG A 703 -10.98 -9.03 -23.31
CA ARG A 703 -11.70 -10.26 -23.48
C ARG A 703 -13.20 -10.06 -23.21
N GLY A 704 -14.04 -10.59 -24.08
CA GLY A 704 -15.49 -10.41 -24.03
C GLY A 704 -16.05 -9.27 -24.87
N ASP A 705 -15.27 -8.24 -25.20
CA ASP A 705 -15.73 -7.05 -25.89
C ASP A 705 -15.84 -7.18 -27.42
N GLY A 706 -15.43 -8.29 -27.99
CA GLY A 706 -15.51 -8.51 -29.41
C GLY A 706 -14.52 -7.72 -30.27
N ILE A 707 -13.59 -7.00 -29.67
CA ILE A 707 -12.63 -6.16 -30.36
C ILE A 707 -11.46 -7.00 -30.86
N ALA A 708 -11.17 -6.92 -32.15
CA ALA A 708 -9.95 -7.53 -32.70
C ALA A 708 -8.70 -6.76 -32.28
N PRO A 709 -7.57 -7.45 -32.01
CA PRO A 709 -6.28 -6.79 -31.82
C PRO A 709 -5.93 -5.87 -32.99
N ALA A 710 -5.48 -4.66 -32.69
CA ALA A 710 -5.13 -3.67 -33.73
C ALA A 710 -3.89 -2.90 -33.34
N PRO A 711 -3.10 -2.38 -34.29
CA PRO A 711 -1.99 -1.49 -34.00
C PRO A 711 -2.47 -0.23 -33.25
N MET A 712 -1.67 0.22 -32.30
CA MET A 712 -1.82 1.55 -31.73
C MET A 712 -1.60 2.60 -32.82
N ASN A 713 -2.44 3.61 -32.86
CA ASN A 713 -2.27 4.73 -33.78
C ASN A 713 -2.48 6.07 -33.08
N CYS A 714 -2.04 7.14 -33.73
CA CYS A 714 -2.04 8.48 -33.15
C CYS A 714 -3.46 9.02 -32.87
N ASN A 715 -4.47 8.51 -33.58
CA ASN A 715 -5.87 8.94 -33.44
C ASN A 715 -6.64 8.08 -32.43
N ASP A 716 -6.00 7.09 -31.81
CA ASP A 716 -6.66 6.31 -30.77
C ASP A 716 -7.04 7.19 -29.59
N ASP A 717 -8.27 7.05 -29.13
CA ASP A 717 -8.70 7.68 -27.88
C ASP A 717 -8.21 6.83 -26.70
N VAL A 718 -7.68 7.50 -25.66
CA VAL A 718 -7.13 6.88 -24.47
C VAL A 718 -7.99 7.20 -23.26
N ALA A 719 -8.57 6.17 -22.67
CA ALA A 719 -9.32 6.27 -21.43
C ALA A 719 -8.36 6.26 -20.22
N ARG A 720 -8.34 7.35 -19.46
CA ARG A 720 -7.44 7.52 -18.29
C ARG A 720 -8.02 8.37 -17.16
N GLY A 721 -9.03 9.20 -17.44
CA GLY A 721 -9.69 10.04 -16.44
C GLY A 721 -10.52 9.23 -15.47
N GLY A 722 -10.30 9.38 -14.16
CA GLY A 722 -11.00 8.61 -13.13
C GLY A 722 -10.64 7.12 -13.07
N PHE A 723 -9.57 6.71 -13.75
CA PHE A 723 -9.06 5.32 -13.74
C PHE A 723 -8.16 5.08 -12.55
N PHE A 724 -8.51 4.06 -11.76
CA PHE A 724 -7.77 3.64 -10.58
C PHE A 724 -7.45 2.15 -10.66
N LYS A 725 -6.35 1.79 -9.99
CA LYS A 725 -5.88 0.41 -9.91
C LYS A 725 -6.92 -0.48 -9.22
N ALA A 726 -7.26 -1.62 -9.83
CA ALA A 726 -8.03 -2.67 -9.18
C ALA A 726 -7.22 -3.23 -8.00
N PRO A 727 -7.69 -3.07 -6.74
CA PRO A 727 -6.97 -3.58 -5.58
C PRO A 727 -7.11 -5.09 -5.49
N GLN A 728 -6.21 -5.72 -4.75
CA GLN A 728 -6.36 -7.11 -4.31
C GLN A 728 -7.44 -7.20 -3.24
N LEU A 729 -8.12 -8.34 -3.16
CA LEU A 729 -9.29 -8.49 -2.28
C LEU A 729 -9.06 -9.37 -1.04
N ARG A 730 -7.89 -10.02 -0.91
CA ARG A 730 -7.59 -10.75 0.32
C ARG A 730 -7.56 -9.80 1.51
N ASN A 731 -8.09 -10.25 2.63
CA ASN A 731 -8.26 -9.46 3.85
C ASN A 731 -9.14 -8.21 3.70
N VAL A 732 -9.96 -8.12 2.64
CA VAL A 732 -10.79 -6.93 2.39
C VAL A 732 -11.70 -6.59 3.57
N ALA A 733 -12.11 -7.56 4.37
CA ALA A 733 -12.90 -7.34 5.58
C ALA A 733 -12.18 -6.49 6.66
N LEU A 734 -10.86 -6.39 6.61
CA LEU A 734 -10.03 -5.71 7.60
C LEU A 734 -9.60 -4.31 7.16
N THR A 735 -9.86 -3.93 5.91
CA THR A 735 -9.28 -2.75 5.25
C THR A 735 -10.30 -1.65 4.94
N ALA A 736 -11.42 -1.62 5.67
CA ALA A 736 -12.35 -0.50 5.62
C ALA A 736 -11.66 0.81 6.07
N PRO A 737 -12.12 2.00 5.60
CA PRO A 737 -13.19 2.22 4.62
C PRO A 737 -12.72 1.93 3.18
N TYR A 738 -13.67 1.77 2.24
CA TYR A 738 -13.40 1.23 0.91
C TYR A 738 -13.34 2.31 -0.18
N PHE A 739 -12.77 1.92 -1.33
CA PHE A 739 -12.42 2.74 -2.49
C PHE A 739 -11.24 3.69 -2.25
N HIS A 740 -10.77 4.33 -3.33
CA HIS A 740 -9.64 5.26 -3.28
C HIS A 740 -9.90 6.50 -2.42
N ASN A 741 -11.16 6.86 -2.22
CA ASN A 741 -11.59 7.98 -1.38
C ASN A 741 -12.16 7.56 -0.02
N GLY A 742 -12.24 6.26 0.28
CA GLY A 742 -12.76 5.76 1.55
C GLY A 742 -14.24 6.06 1.80
N SER A 743 -15.07 6.18 0.76
CA SER A 743 -16.46 6.63 0.87
C SER A 743 -17.47 5.58 1.34
N GLN A 744 -17.05 4.31 1.41
CA GLN A 744 -17.93 3.20 1.83
C GLN A 744 -17.37 2.56 3.10
N LEU A 745 -18.20 2.39 4.11
CA LEU A 745 -17.79 1.88 5.42
C LEU A 745 -17.83 0.35 5.50
N THR A 746 -18.78 -0.28 4.82
CA THR A 746 -19.01 -1.72 4.94
C THR A 746 -19.00 -2.42 3.58
N LEU A 747 -18.76 -3.74 3.58
CA LEU A 747 -18.84 -4.54 2.36
C LEU A 747 -20.25 -4.61 1.79
N GLU A 748 -21.27 -4.48 2.63
CA GLU A 748 -22.65 -4.35 2.20
C GLU A 748 -22.86 -3.09 1.35
N GLN A 749 -22.29 -1.95 1.77
CA GLN A 749 -22.32 -0.72 0.99
C GLN A 749 -21.57 -0.84 -0.32
N VAL A 750 -20.42 -1.53 -0.32
CA VAL A 750 -19.64 -1.82 -1.54
C VAL A 750 -20.46 -2.68 -2.52
N VAL A 751 -21.09 -3.76 -2.05
CA VAL A 751 -21.91 -4.62 -2.90
C VAL A 751 -23.14 -3.87 -3.43
N GLU A 752 -23.74 -2.99 -2.64
CA GLU A 752 -24.82 -2.12 -3.12
C GLU A 752 -24.36 -1.10 -4.15
N PHE A 753 -23.17 -0.54 -4.00
CA PHE A 753 -22.58 0.34 -5.01
C PHE A 753 -22.49 -0.36 -6.38
N TYR A 754 -21.96 -1.56 -6.43
CA TYR A 754 -21.90 -2.34 -7.67
C TYR A 754 -23.29 -2.80 -8.14
N ASN A 755 -24.17 -3.20 -7.21
CA ASN A 755 -25.51 -3.66 -7.55
C ASN A 755 -26.35 -2.61 -8.28
N ARG A 756 -26.15 -1.32 -7.97
CA ARG A 756 -26.82 -0.20 -8.65
C ARG A 756 -26.03 0.37 -9.84
N GLY A 757 -24.88 -0.22 -10.20
CA GLY A 757 -24.06 0.20 -11.35
C GLY A 757 -23.30 1.50 -11.11
N GLY A 758 -22.66 1.64 -9.93
CA GLY A 758 -21.86 2.80 -9.56
C GLY A 758 -22.70 4.02 -9.14
N ASP A 759 -22.03 5.06 -8.65
CA ASP A 759 -22.67 6.29 -8.16
C ASP A 759 -22.72 7.40 -9.21
N PHE A 760 -21.73 7.52 -10.07
CA PHE A 760 -21.58 8.58 -11.07
C PHE A 760 -21.55 8.03 -12.48
N ASN A 761 -22.69 7.61 -12.97
CA ASN A 761 -22.91 7.24 -14.37
C ASN A 761 -23.70 8.37 -15.06
N THR A 762 -23.02 9.47 -15.32
CA THR A 762 -23.60 10.65 -15.99
C THR A 762 -23.10 10.74 -17.43
N VAL A 763 -23.76 11.52 -18.28
CA VAL A 763 -23.35 11.74 -19.68
C VAL A 763 -21.89 12.20 -19.80
N ALA A 764 -21.35 12.89 -18.82
CA ALA A 764 -19.95 13.34 -18.82
C ALA A 764 -18.97 12.20 -18.50
N GLU A 765 -19.38 11.22 -17.71
CA GLU A 765 -18.54 10.13 -17.21
C GLU A 765 -18.67 8.84 -18.03
N VAL A 766 -19.82 8.55 -18.62
CA VAL A 766 -20.09 7.29 -19.37
C VAL A 766 -19.06 6.98 -20.45
N LYS A 767 -18.50 7.98 -21.07
CA LYS A 767 -17.46 7.81 -22.10
C LYS A 767 -16.16 7.19 -21.59
N TYR A 768 -15.98 7.12 -20.28
CA TYR A 768 -14.81 6.53 -19.65
C TYR A 768 -15.17 5.39 -18.69
N MET A 769 -16.46 5.18 -18.42
CA MET A 769 -16.88 4.10 -17.53
C MET A 769 -16.68 2.74 -18.16
N ASP A 770 -16.32 1.80 -17.30
CA ASP A 770 -16.28 0.39 -17.65
C ASP A 770 -17.71 -0.13 -17.85
N PRO A 771 -18.03 -0.79 -18.97
CA PRO A 771 -19.39 -1.27 -19.27
C PRO A 771 -19.90 -2.34 -18.32
N ASP A 772 -19.00 -3.05 -17.61
CA ASP A 772 -19.40 -4.03 -16.60
C ASP A 772 -19.95 -3.39 -15.31
N ILE A 773 -19.92 -2.06 -15.20
CA ILE A 773 -20.52 -1.31 -14.09
C ILE A 773 -21.99 -1.01 -14.41
N GLU A 774 -22.77 -2.07 -14.46
CA GLU A 774 -24.20 -2.05 -14.76
C GLU A 774 -25.08 -2.51 -13.58
N LEU A 775 -26.38 -2.48 -13.76
CA LEU A 775 -27.35 -2.96 -12.75
C LEU A 775 -27.29 -4.48 -12.62
N LEU A 776 -26.79 -4.99 -11.51
CA LEU A 776 -26.63 -6.44 -11.30
C LEU A 776 -27.94 -7.15 -10.94
N GLY A 777 -28.89 -6.46 -10.32
CA GLY A 777 -30.17 -7.04 -9.92
C GLY A 777 -30.03 -8.18 -8.93
N LEU A 778 -29.10 -8.06 -7.96
CA LEU A 778 -28.92 -9.06 -6.91
C LEU A 778 -30.07 -9.03 -5.91
N THR A 779 -30.57 -10.22 -5.58
CA THR A 779 -31.51 -10.41 -4.47
C THR A 779 -30.81 -10.20 -3.13
N MET A 780 -31.59 -10.01 -2.06
CA MET A 780 -31.04 -9.86 -0.71
C MET A 780 -30.17 -11.06 -0.29
N GLN A 781 -30.58 -12.28 -0.65
CA GLN A 781 -29.81 -13.49 -0.33
C GLN A 781 -28.50 -13.52 -1.10
N GLU A 782 -28.50 -13.17 -2.38
CA GLU A 782 -27.29 -13.12 -3.20
C GLU A 782 -26.29 -12.08 -2.66
N LYS A 783 -26.78 -10.90 -2.25
CA LYS A 783 -25.93 -9.89 -1.59
C LYS A 783 -25.33 -10.42 -0.29
N THR A 784 -26.13 -11.11 0.54
CA THR A 784 -25.65 -11.69 1.80
C THR A 784 -24.58 -12.77 1.55
N ASP A 785 -24.80 -13.65 0.57
CA ASP A 785 -23.85 -14.72 0.22
C ASP A 785 -22.53 -14.12 -0.35
N LEU A 786 -22.64 -13.11 -1.21
CA LEU A 786 -21.46 -12.43 -1.77
C LEU A 786 -20.65 -11.68 -0.69
N VAL A 787 -21.33 -10.98 0.22
CA VAL A 787 -20.67 -10.32 1.35
C VAL A 787 -20.02 -11.33 2.30
N ASP A 788 -20.66 -12.47 2.57
CA ASP A 788 -20.06 -13.53 3.41
C ASP A 788 -18.80 -14.12 2.75
N PHE A 789 -18.84 -14.33 1.44
CA PHE A 789 -17.66 -14.76 0.69
C PHE A 789 -16.52 -13.74 0.78
N LEU A 790 -16.78 -12.46 0.51
CA LEU A 790 -15.78 -11.39 0.60
C LEU A 790 -15.22 -11.26 2.02
N ARG A 791 -16.09 -11.31 3.03
CA ARG A 791 -15.73 -11.12 4.44
C ARG A 791 -14.97 -12.30 5.02
N ASN A 792 -15.48 -13.49 4.87
CA ASN A 792 -14.97 -14.67 5.57
C ASN A 792 -14.18 -15.59 4.64
N GLY A 793 -14.55 -15.67 3.35
CA GLY A 793 -13.87 -16.49 2.36
C GLY A 793 -12.48 -15.96 1.98
N LEU A 794 -12.28 -14.64 2.04
CA LEU A 794 -11.06 -13.96 1.61
C LEU A 794 -10.16 -13.49 2.76
N THR A 795 -10.48 -13.78 4.02
CA THR A 795 -9.70 -13.32 5.18
C THR A 795 -8.71 -14.39 5.63
N ASP A 796 -7.42 -14.08 5.63
CA ASP A 796 -6.36 -14.93 6.14
C ASP A 796 -6.35 -14.88 7.69
N PRO A 797 -6.49 -16.00 8.37
CA PRO A 797 -6.55 -16.03 9.82
C PRO A 797 -5.23 -15.57 10.50
N ARG A 798 -4.10 -15.67 9.79
CA ARG A 798 -2.81 -15.16 10.30
C ARG A 798 -2.81 -13.63 10.37
N THR A 799 -3.41 -12.97 9.39
CA THR A 799 -3.54 -11.49 9.38
C THR A 799 -4.42 -11.02 10.54
N VAL A 800 -5.56 -11.67 10.78
CA VAL A 800 -6.43 -11.37 11.91
C VAL A 800 -5.70 -11.53 13.26
N ALA A 801 -4.96 -12.63 13.39
CA ALA A 801 -4.20 -12.93 14.61
C ALA A 801 -2.88 -12.17 14.70
N GLN A 802 -2.51 -11.41 13.69
CA GLN A 802 -1.17 -10.78 13.59
C GLN A 802 -0.04 -11.81 13.74
N ALA A 803 -0.26 -13.05 13.31
CA ALA A 803 0.74 -14.10 13.35
C ALA A 803 1.70 -13.99 12.14
N ALA A 804 2.90 -14.53 12.26
CA ALA A 804 3.89 -14.48 11.20
C ALA A 804 3.30 -14.84 9.82
N PRO A 805 3.62 -14.05 8.79
CA PRO A 805 4.61 -12.96 8.70
C PRO A 805 4.09 -11.56 9.11
N PHE A 806 2.89 -11.46 9.69
CA PHE A 806 2.21 -10.22 10.04
C PHE A 806 2.48 -9.76 11.49
N ASP A 807 3.32 -10.47 12.24
CA ASP A 807 3.82 -10.07 13.55
C ASP A 807 4.71 -8.81 13.45
N HIS A 808 4.75 -8.00 14.51
CA HIS A 808 5.33 -6.66 14.40
C HIS A 808 5.81 -6.05 15.73
N PRO A 809 6.70 -5.03 15.67
CA PRO A 809 7.04 -4.18 16.81
C PRO A 809 5.83 -3.41 17.36
N GLN A 810 5.96 -2.93 18.60
CA GLN A 810 5.05 -1.95 19.19
C GLN A 810 5.00 -0.67 18.33
N LEU A 811 3.85 -0.01 18.28
CA LEU A 811 3.68 1.27 17.62
C LEU A 811 2.79 2.19 18.45
N PHE A 812 3.17 3.46 18.56
CA PHE A 812 2.30 4.52 19.06
C PHE A 812 1.97 5.45 17.89
N THR A 813 0.74 5.35 17.39
CA THR A 813 0.33 6.16 16.24
C THR A 813 -0.68 7.23 16.64
N PRO A 814 -0.59 8.46 16.10
CA PRO A 814 -1.56 9.51 16.39
C PRO A 814 -2.96 9.10 15.94
N ASN A 815 -3.96 9.41 16.75
CA ASN A 815 -5.37 9.16 16.46
C ASN A 815 -6.21 10.35 16.92
N GLY A 816 -6.07 11.47 16.20
CA GLY A 816 -6.77 12.72 16.50
C GLY A 816 -6.07 13.63 17.51
N HIS A 817 -6.80 14.64 17.92
CA HIS A 817 -6.37 15.68 18.84
C HIS A 817 -7.38 15.82 19.98
N PRO A 818 -6.97 15.86 21.26
CA PRO A 818 -7.92 16.05 22.35
C PRO A 818 -8.49 17.48 22.32
N PRO A 819 -9.76 17.65 22.67
CA PRO A 819 -10.34 18.98 22.90
C PRO A 819 -9.70 19.67 24.10
N SER A 820 -9.69 20.99 24.08
CA SER A 820 -9.24 21.75 25.24
C SER A 820 -10.31 21.71 26.36
N SER A 821 -9.86 21.86 27.62
CA SER A 821 -10.75 21.95 28.78
C SER A 821 -11.78 23.08 28.71
N ASN A 822 -11.57 24.06 27.83
CA ASN A 822 -12.44 25.22 27.62
C ASN A 822 -13.45 25.00 26.48
N GLY A 823 -13.58 23.76 25.97
CA GLY A 823 -14.48 23.44 24.87
C GLY A 823 -14.00 23.90 23.49
N TYR A 824 -12.72 24.28 23.38
CA TYR A 824 -12.09 24.60 22.11
C TYR A 824 -11.73 23.31 21.36
N PRO A 825 -11.84 23.28 20.04
CA PRO A 825 -11.70 22.06 19.25
C PRO A 825 -10.44 21.28 19.49
N VAL A 826 -9.31 21.91 19.62
CA VAL A 826 -8.04 21.24 19.86
C VAL A 826 -7.33 21.86 21.06
N GLN A 827 -6.57 21.06 21.76
CA GLN A 827 -5.68 21.53 22.82
C GLN A 827 -4.34 21.95 22.20
N PRO A 828 -3.90 23.21 22.38
CA PRO A 828 -2.56 23.64 21.96
C PRO A 828 -1.46 22.83 22.63
N ASP A 829 -0.43 22.44 21.88
CA ASP A 829 0.77 21.83 22.45
C ASP A 829 1.72 22.93 22.96
N LEU A 830 1.91 22.97 24.27
CA LEU A 830 2.78 23.97 24.93
C LEU A 830 4.28 23.74 24.64
N LYS A 831 4.64 22.52 24.22
CA LYS A 831 6.03 22.19 23.86
C LYS A 831 6.34 22.50 22.40
N HIS A 832 5.32 22.46 21.54
CA HIS A 832 5.43 22.73 20.12
C HIS A 832 4.44 23.82 19.71
N PRO A 833 4.80 25.10 19.95
CA PRO A 833 3.92 26.23 19.66
C PRO A 833 3.42 26.22 18.21
N GLY A 834 2.13 26.48 18.03
CA GLY A 834 1.46 26.44 16.73
C GLY A 834 1.01 25.04 16.27
N GLN A 835 1.10 24.03 17.14
CA GLN A 835 0.59 22.68 16.89
C GLN A 835 -0.44 22.28 17.94
N ALA A 836 -1.35 21.38 17.56
CA ALA A 836 -2.28 20.73 18.48
C ALA A 836 -1.61 19.57 19.20
N THR A 837 -2.04 19.29 20.43
CA THR A 837 -1.63 18.10 21.18
C THR A 837 -2.12 16.83 20.46
N ASN A 838 -1.28 15.81 20.32
CA ASN A 838 -1.67 14.52 19.78
C ASN A 838 -2.40 13.65 20.80
N GLN A 839 -3.37 12.89 20.33
CA GLN A 839 -3.87 11.70 21.01
C GLN A 839 -3.27 10.48 20.33
N PHE A 840 -2.95 9.44 21.10
CA PHE A 840 -2.30 8.23 20.55
C PHE A 840 -3.11 6.99 20.84
N ILE A 841 -3.06 6.05 19.90
CA ILE A 841 -3.37 4.65 20.16
C ILE A 841 -2.06 3.85 20.23
N GLU A 842 -2.07 2.79 21.03
CA GLU A 842 -0.98 1.84 21.11
C GLU A 842 -1.35 0.58 20.34
N VAL A 843 -0.47 0.17 19.43
CA VAL A 843 -0.46 -1.13 18.79
C VAL A 843 0.62 -1.96 19.52
N PRO A 844 0.25 -2.99 20.30
CA PRO A 844 1.22 -3.75 21.10
C PRO A 844 2.19 -4.52 20.22
N ALA A 845 3.42 -4.76 20.71
CA ALA A 845 4.34 -5.67 20.04
C ALA A 845 3.79 -7.09 20.02
N VAL A 846 3.91 -7.79 18.91
CA VAL A 846 3.41 -9.14 18.71
C VAL A 846 4.49 -10.04 18.12
N GLY A 847 4.66 -11.23 18.69
CA GLY A 847 5.59 -12.25 18.17
C GLY A 847 4.94 -13.18 17.15
N ALA A 848 5.73 -14.09 16.58
CA ALA A 848 5.38 -14.98 15.46
C ALA A 848 4.09 -15.81 15.65
N LYS A 849 3.68 -16.08 16.88
CA LYS A 849 2.44 -16.84 17.16
C LYS A 849 1.18 -16.01 17.06
N GLY A 850 1.31 -14.72 16.88
CA GLY A 850 0.21 -13.78 16.84
C GLY A 850 -0.22 -13.28 18.21
N GLY A 851 -1.18 -12.36 18.18
CA GLY A 851 -1.74 -11.65 19.33
C GLY A 851 -3.25 -11.53 19.26
N LYS A 852 -3.78 -10.59 20.00
CA LYS A 852 -5.19 -10.22 19.98
C LYS A 852 -5.49 -9.46 18.69
N PRO A 853 -6.58 -9.75 17.97
CA PRO A 853 -6.96 -8.96 16.80
C PRO A 853 -7.00 -7.46 17.09
N LEU A 854 -6.53 -6.67 16.15
CA LEU A 854 -6.69 -5.22 16.22
C LEU A 854 -8.12 -4.83 15.82
N PRO A 855 -8.67 -3.74 16.40
CA PRO A 855 -9.97 -3.24 16.00
C PRO A 855 -9.98 -2.80 14.52
N THR A 856 -11.04 -3.14 13.82
CA THR A 856 -11.32 -2.62 12.48
C THR A 856 -11.67 -1.12 12.53
N PHE A 857 -11.68 -0.45 11.38
CA PHE A 857 -12.12 0.95 11.29
C PHE A 857 -13.54 1.14 11.86
N LEU A 858 -14.47 0.24 11.55
CA LEU A 858 -15.84 0.31 12.06
C LEU A 858 -15.90 0.14 13.60
N GLU A 859 -15.13 -0.79 14.16
CA GLU A 859 -15.06 -0.97 15.61
C GLU A 859 -14.45 0.26 16.30
N ASN A 860 -13.40 0.84 15.74
CA ASN A 860 -12.82 2.08 16.22
C ASN A 860 -13.81 3.25 16.14
N LEU A 861 -14.55 3.35 15.04
CA LEU A 861 -15.58 4.37 14.83
C LEU A 861 -16.72 4.26 15.85
N LEU A 862 -17.15 3.05 16.17
CA LEU A 862 -18.21 2.78 17.15
C LEU A 862 -17.72 2.76 18.59
N GLY A 863 -16.40 2.80 18.83
CA GLY A 863 -15.81 2.69 20.17
C GLY A 863 -16.05 1.34 20.83
N VAL A 864 -16.17 0.28 20.04
CA VAL A 864 -16.39 -1.09 20.51
C VAL A 864 -15.07 -1.86 20.44
N HIS A 865 -14.44 -2.15 21.60
CA HIS A 865 -13.12 -2.80 21.68
C HIS A 865 -13.14 -4.09 22.51
#